data_5ae26459b72fc67d9da9b6a8ddb73a3f
#
_entry.id   5ae26459b72fc67d9da9b6a8ddb73a3f
#
_cell.length_a   1.000
_cell.length_b   1.000
_cell.length_c   1.000
_cell.angle_alpha   90.00
_cell.angle_beta   90.00
_cell.angle_gamma   90.00
#
_symmetry.space_group_name_H-M   'P 1'
#
loop_
_entity.id
_entity.type
_entity.pdbx_description
1 polymer ?
#
loop_
_entity_poly.entity_id
_entity_poly.type
_entity_poly.pdbx_seq_one_letter_code
_entity_poly.pdbx_strand_id
1 'polypeptide(L)'
;MKQYDAKKILNIALAGHSGAGKTSVAESMIYLAGLSDRIGKIADGNTVLDYDPEEIKRKVSVITAVAPIEWKNTKINIIDTPGLFDFEGGVREGMRAADSALIVVSGKNGVDVGTEKAVKLADKMGLTKMFFVNGLCDESARFYRVFETLKSTFGPAVCPVIVPYIQDGKANVYVNLFEYKAYKYENGKMSQTDMPDMGDRLEGLRVAIKEAVAETSEELLDKFIMGEEFTPEEIILGVSQGVKDGSILPVFCGDAQNTFGINQLLDSLTWLAPSAADKGSEFGVDTNGDPVEISVNENGAAAAIVFKTVADPFVGKLSYFKVISGKISTDTPLINMRTGNQERITKVLTVRGKKQEDASYVGAGDIGAIPKLQNTITGDTLCAPTRKVVLDGITYPNPTYTMAIYPKTKGEEEKVAAGLAKLAEEDPTIKFGMNTETHEMIISGMGEQHLDVIVSKLKNKYNVDVVLKEPKIAYRETIRKKVSVQGRHKKQSGGHGQFGDVWIEFEPCDCDDLEFAERVVGGAVPKGFFPAVEKGLRDAIQKGPLAGYPVVGLKATLYDGSYHPVDSSEMSFKMAAAIAYKNGMPQANPTLLEPIGSLKAMVPDNNMGDIMGEVTKRRGRVLGMNPGEDGMQVVEAEVPMAEMHDFSTYIRQVTQGRGSFTFEFTRYEDAPANIAQKIIENAKNEGNV
;
A
#
# COMPACT_ATOMS: atom_id res chain seq x y z
N MET A 1 23.12 23.65 -2.35
CA MET A 1 23.07 23.05 -3.71
C MET A 1 22.77 24.14 -4.73
N LYS A 2 23.30 24.06 -5.97
CA LYS A 2 22.98 25.01 -7.06
C LYS A 2 21.53 24.86 -7.50
N GLN A 3 20.98 25.90 -8.10
CA GLN A 3 19.70 25.83 -8.79
C GLN A 3 19.93 25.33 -10.22
N TYR A 4 19.04 24.47 -10.70
CA TYR A 4 19.12 23.84 -12.01
C TYR A 4 17.83 24.09 -12.81
N ASP A 5 17.96 24.25 -14.11
CA ASP A 5 16.86 24.25 -15.05
C ASP A 5 16.31 22.83 -15.21
N ALA A 6 15.01 22.69 -15.49
CA ALA A 6 14.34 21.40 -15.67
C ALA A 6 15.04 20.44 -16.67
N LYS A 7 15.76 20.99 -17.66
CA LYS A 7 16.58 20.22 -18.62
C LYS A 7 17.82 19.57 -18.00
N LYS A 8 18.16 19.95 -16.77
CA LYS A 8 19.32 19.46 -16.02
C LYS A 8 18.91 18.81 -14.70
N ILE A 9 17.65 18.43 -14.55
CA ILE A 9 17.13 17.73 -13.39
C ILE A 9 16.65 16.34 -13.84
N LEU A 10 17.14 15.31 -13.17
CA LEU A 10 16.72 13.93 -13.32
C LEU A 10 16.07 13.47 -12.03
N ASN A 11 14.84 12.93 -12.09
CA ASN A 11 14.13 12.35 -10.96
C ASN A 11 14.08 10.83 -11.14
N ILE A 12 14.90 10.10 -10.41
CA ILE A 12 15.13 8.66 -10.62
C ILE A 12 14.70 7.87 -9.38
N ALA A 13 13.66 7.05 -9.52
CA ALA A 13 13.26 6.10 -8.49
C ALA A 13 14.10 4.82 -8.59
N LEU A 14 14.71 4.42 -7.48
CA LEU A 14 15.32 3.10 -7.33
C LEU A 14 14.26 2.11 -6.89
N ALA A 15 13.91 1.16 -7.75
CA ALA A 15 12.89 0.16 -7.50
C ALA A 15 13.43 -1.25 -7.66
N GLY A 16 12.68 -2.27 -7.24
CA GLY A 16 13.06 -3.68 -7.35
C GLY A 16 12.86 -4.44 -6.05
N HIS A 17 13.22 -5.72 -6.07
CA HIS A 17 12.99 -6.64 -4.95
C HIS A 17 13.77 -6.26 -3.68
N SER A 18 13.27 -6.72 -2.53
CA SER A 18 14.00 -6.58 -1.26
C SER A 18 15.34 -7.34 -1.34
N GLY A 19 16.41 -6.71 -0.86
CA GLY A 19 17.75 -7.31 -0.90
C GLY A 19 18.50 -7.18 -2.23
N ALA A 20 17.91 -6.59 -3.29
CA ALA A 20 18.61 -6.33 -4.55
C ALA A 20 19.71 -5.25 -4.44
N GLY A 21 19.70 -4.46 -3.35
CA GLY A 21 20.73 -3.46 -3.05
C GLY A 21 20.42 -2.05 -3.54
N LYS A 22 19.16 -1.65 -3.64
CA LYS A 22 18.70 -0.29 -4.03
C LYS A 22 19.38 0.79 -3.20
N THR A 23 19.22 0.72 -1.89
CA THR A 23 19.86 1.66 -0.95
C THR A 23 21.38 1.65 -1.06
N SER A 24 22.01 0.49 -1.28
CA SER A 24 23.46 0.42 -1.50
C SER A 24 23.88 1.15 -2.78
N VAL A 25 23.11 1.05 -3.87
CA VAL A 25 23.33 1.82 -5.11
C VAL A 25 23.21 3.31 -4.83
N ALA A 26 22.15 3.75 -4.14
CA ALA A 26 21.97 5.14 -3.75
C ALA A 26 23.12 5.67 -2.88
N GLU A 27 23.51 4.92 -1.85
CA GLU A 27 24.63 5.30 -0.96
C GLU A 27 25.96 5.46 -1.73
N SER A 28 26.21 4.57 -2.70
CA SER A 28 27.39 4.66 -3.54
C SER A 28 27.36 5.87 -4.47
N MET A 29 26.20 6.22 -5.01
CA MET A 29 26.00 7.46 -5.79
C MET A 29 26.25 8.69 -4.93
N ILE A 30 25.72 8.74 -3.70
CA ILE A 30 25.92 9.85 -2.74
C ILE A 30 27.41 9.99 -2.39
N TYR A 31 28.09 8.88 -2.14
CA TYR A 31 29.53 8.85 -1.84
C TYR A 31 30.37 9.37 -3.00
N LEU A 32 30.13 8.88 -4.22
CA LEU A 32 30.87 9.31 -5.42
C LEU A 32 30.60 10.76 -5.78
N ALA A 33 29.44 11.28 -5.48
CA ALA A 33 29.12 12.71 -5.60
C ALA A 33 29.80 13.59 -4.51
N GLY A 34 30.59 13.02 -3.60
CA GLY A 34 31.31 13.73 -2.56
C GLY A 34 30.43 14.30 -1.43
N LEU A 35 29.24 13.73 -1.25
CA LEU A 35 28.27 14.19 -0.25
C LEU A 35 28.30 13.38 1.06
N SER A 36 29.13 12.34 1.09
CA SER A 36 29.44 11.53 2.27
C SER A 36 30.92 11.15 2.24
N ASP A 37 31.56 11.11 3.41
CA ASP A 37 32.97 10.72 3.55
C ASP A 37 33.17 9.19 3.47
N ARG A 38 32.07 8.44 3.50
CA ARG A 38 32.08 6.97 3.44
C ARG A 38 30.81 6.45 2.77
N ILE A 39 30.89 5.23 2.24
CA ILE A 39 29.71 4.54 1.75
C ILE A 39 28.91 4.04 2.96
N GLY A 40 27.63 4.42 3.04
CA GLY A 40 26.72 3.91 4.05
C GLY A 40 26.43 2.42 3.84
N LYS A 41 26.41 1.65 4.94
CA LYS A 41 26.10 0.22 4.93
C LYS A 41 24.87 -0.07 5.77
N ILE A 42 23.90 -0.76 5.17
CA ILE A 42 22.66 -1.18 5.85
C ILE A 42 22.98 -2.04 7.08
N ALA A 43 23.94 -2.95 6.96
CA ALA A 43 24.38 -3.81 8.05
C ALA A 43 24.86 -3.03 9.28
N ASP A 44 25.53 -1.89 9.07
CA ASP A 44 26.08 -1.05 10.12
C ASP A 44 25.05 0.00 10.64
N GLY A 45 23.89 0.15 9.95
CA GLY A 45 22.85 1.12 10.29
C GLY A 45 23.32 2.58 10.14
N ASN A 46 24.21 2.84 9.19
CA ASN A 46 24.87 4.13 9.01
C ASN A 46 24.68 4.76 7.63
N THR A 47 23.63 4.31 6.91
CA THR A 47 23.21 4.86 5.62
C THR A 47 22.62 6.27 5.79
N VAL A 48 22.70 7.07 4.75
CA VAL A 48 22.07 8.40 4.68
C VAL A 48 20.57 8.27 4.50
N LEU A 49 20.11 7.23 3.79
CA LEU A 49 18.73 7.08 3.34
C LEU A 49 17.86 6.26 4.30
N ASP A 50 18.35 5.16 4.86
CA ASP A 50 17.64 4.41 5.90
C ASP A 50 17.90 5.07 7.28
N TYR A 51 17.22 6.16 7.55
CA TYR A 51 17.40 6.97 8.75
C TYR A 51 16.30 6.81 9.80
N ASP A 52 15.18 6.16 9.45
CA ASP A 52 14.14 5.85 10.41
C ASP A 52 14.65 4.77 11.40
N PRO A 53 14.41 4.89 12.70
CA PRO A 53 14.82 3.89 13.70
C PRO A 53 14.35 2.46 13.36
N GLU A 54 13.19 2.32 12.71
CA GLU A 54 12.68 1.01 12.28
C GLU A 54 13.49 0.42 11.11
N GLU A 55 13.97 1.25 10.19
CA GLU A 55 14.86 0.83 9.09
C GLU A 55 16.20 0.36 9.62
N ILE A 56 16.80 1.13 10.52
CA ILE A 56 18.08 0.80 11.17
C ILE A 56 17.97 -0.51 11.95
N LYS A 57 16.89 -0.69 12.72
CA LYS A 57 16.64 -1.88 13.53
C LYS A 57 16.41 -3.11 12.68
N ARG A 58 15.60 -2.99 11.62
CA ARG A 58 15.19 -4.11 10.76
C ARG A 58 16.17 -4.37 9.62
N LYS A 59 17.08 -3.43 9.35
CA LYS A 59 18.05 -3.48 8.25
C LYS A 59 17.37 -3.57 6.88
N VAL A 60 16.25 -2.86 6.73
CA VAL A 60 15.45 -2.82 5.52
C VAL A 60 14.72 -1.48 5.44
N SER A 61 14.64 -0.92 4.23
CA SER A 61 13.90 0.32 3.98
C SER A 61 12.39 0.11 4.17
N VAL A 62 11.75 0.94 4.96
CA VAL A 62 10.30 0.92 5.21
C VAL A 62 9.60 2.16 4.69
N ILE A 63 10.34 3.25 4.43
CA ILE A 63 9.84 4.50 3.87
C ILE A 63 10.64 4.88 2.63
N THR A 64 10.05 5.65 1.73
CA THR A 64 10.76 6.25 0.60
C THR A 64 11.64 7.39 1.08
N ALA A 65 12.90 7.43 0.66
CA ALA A 65 13.84 8.48 0.97
C ALA A 65 14.32 9.21 -0.29
N VAL A 66 14.70 10.48 -0.15
CA VAL A 66 15.17 11.32 -1.26
C VAL A 66 16.58 11.81 -0.96
N ALA A 67 17.45 11.76 -1.97
CA ALA A 67 18.78 12.34 -1.93
C ALA A 67 19.13 13.03 -3.25
N PRO A 68 19.12 14.37 -3.30
CA PRO A 68 19.66 15.10 -4.43
C PRO A 68 21.19 15.07 -4.43
N ILE A 69 21.78 14.78 -5.59
CA ILE A 69 23.19 14.83 -5.86
C ILE A 69 23.50 15.73 -7.08
N GLU A 70 24.72 16.19 -7.20
CA GLU A 70 25.21 16.91 -8.38
C GLU A 70 26.25 16.06 -9.11
N TRP A 71 26.05 15.80 -10.39
CA TRP A 71 26.98 15.04 -11.24
C TRP A 71 27.09 15.65 -12.62
N LYS A 72 28.31 15.99 -13.05
CA LYS A 72 28.59 16.60 -14.38
C LYS A 72 27.60 17.71 -14.79
N ASN A 73 27.38 18.68 -13.88
CA ASN A 73 26.47 19.80 -14.08
C ASN A 73 24.98 19.39 -14.31
N THR A 74 24.59 18.26 -13.75
CA THR A 74 23.21 17.74 -13.71
C THR A 74 22.85 17.47 -12.24
N LYS A 75 21.64 17.85 -11.85
CA LYS A 75 21.05 17.46 -10.56
C LYS A 75 20.31 16.16 -10.71
N ILE A 76 20.63 15.18 -9.91
CA ILE A 76 19.94 13.88 -9.88
C ILE A 76 19.26 13.74 -8.51
N ASN A 77 17.94 13.76 -8.51
CA ASN A 77 17.14 13.43 -7.34
C ASN A 77 17.00 11.90 -7.28
N ILE A 78 17.79 11.26 -6.43
CA ILE A 78 17.68 9.83 -6.16
C ILE A 78 16.51 9.62 -5.20
N ILE A 79 15.56 8.78 -5.58
CA ILE A 79 14.38 8.44 -4.80
C ILE A 79 14.49 6.96 -4.47
N ASP A 80 14.99 6.63 -3.27
CA ASP A 80 15.12 5.24 -2.82
C ASP A 80 13.80 4.73 -2.29
N THR A 81 13.31 3.61 -2.83
CA THR A 81 12.01 3.05 -2.46
C THR A 81 12.14 1.72 -1.72
N PRO A 82 11.21 1.40 -0.81
CA PRO A 82 11.16 0.12 -0.15
C PRO A 82 11.10 -1.06 -1.13
N GLY A 83 11.61 -2.22 -0.71
CA GLY A 83 11.60 -3.43 -1.54
C GLY A 83 10.64 -4.52 -1.06
N LEU A 84 10.17 -4.43 0.19
CA LEU A 84 9.18 -5.35 0.73
C LEU A 84 7.78 -4.96 0.28
N PHE A 85 6.96 -5.94 -0.07
CA PHE A 85 5.58 -5.73 -0.52
C PHE A 85 4.68 -5.07 0.53
N ASP A 86 5.03 -5.24 1.80
CA ASP A 86 4.35 -4.60 2.92
C ASP A 86 4.45 -3.07 2.91
N PHE A 87 5.42 -2.51 2.17
CA PHE A 87 5.64 -1.07 2.05
C PHE A 87 5.42 -0.56 0.60
N GLU A 88 4.55 -1.22 -0.16
CA GLU A 88 4.23 -0.84 -1.55
C GLU A 88 3.70 0.60 -1.65
N GLY A 89 3.05 1.13 -0.62
CA GLY A 89 2.63 2.54 -0.57
C GLY A 89 3.79 3.49 -0.82
N GLY A 90 4.91 3.29 -0.14
CA GLY A 90 6.13 4.09 -0.34
C GLY A 90 6.71 3.95 -1.75
N VAL A 91 6.66 2.76 -2.36
CA VAL A 91 7.09 2.58 -3.77
C VAL A 91 6.27 3.47 -4.70
N ARG A 92 4.95 3.51 -4.52
CA ARG A 92 4.04 4.34 -5.34
C ARG A 92 4.28 5.83 -5.14
N GLU A 93 4.56 6.25 -3.91
CA GLU A 93 4.96 7.63 -3.59
C GLU A 93 6.23 8.03 -4.33
N GLY A 94 7.28 7.20 -4.24
CA GLY A 94 8.56 7.45 -4.90
C GLY A 94 8.45 7.48 -6.42
N MET A 95 7.73 6.53 -7.01
CA MET A 95 7.51 6.49 -8.46
C MET A 95 6.66 7.64 -8.97
N ARG A 96 5.69 8.15 -8.16
CA ARG A 96 4.90 9.33 -8.54
C ARG A 96 5.76 10.60 -8.67
N ALA A 97 6.82 10.69 -7.89
CA ALA A 97 7.76 11.80 -7.95
C ALA A 97 8.83 11.66 -9.04
N ALA A 98 9.05 10.45 -9.56
CA ALA A 98 10.08 10.16 -10.55
C ALA A 98 9.65 10.49 -11.98
N ASP A 99 10.66 10.59 -12.86
CA ASP A 99 10.50 10.65 -14.33
C ASP A 99 11.03 9.35 -14.95
N SER A 100 11.90 8.63 -14.24
CA SER A 100 12.40 7.31 -14.63
C SER A 100 12.58 6.39 -13.44
N ALA A 101 12.55 5.09 -13.70
CA ALA A 101 12.78 4.02 -12.72
C ALA A 101 14.08 3.28 -13.08
N LEU A 102 15.05 3.29 -12.15
CA LEU A 102 16.20 2.41 -12.19
C LEU A 102 15.89 1.16 -11.37
N ILE A 103 15.64 0.07 -12.06
CA ILE A 103 15.23 -1.19 -11.46
C ILE A 103 16.48 -2.00 -11.10
N VAL A 104 16.74 -2.11 -9.81
CA VAL A 104 17.93 -2.82 -9.30
C VAL A 104 17.60 -4.30 -9.17
N VAL A 105 18.43 -5.11 -9.84
CA VAL A 105 18.30 -6.58 -9.93
C VAL A 105 19.49 -7.23 -9.27
N SER A 106 19.28 -8.29 -8.48
CA SER A 106 20.37 -9.03 -7.86
C SER A 106 21.14 -9.86 -8.90
N GLY A 107 22.44 -9.68 -8.98
CA GLY A 107 23.31 -10.51 -9.83
C GLY A 107 23.35 -11.99 -9.42
N LYS A 108 22.98 -12.29 -8.18
CA LYS A 108 22.90 -13.63 -7.62
C LYS A 108 21.53 -14.28 -7.83
N ASN A 109 20.45 -13.59 -7.44
CA ASN A 109 19.08 -14.13 -7.47
C ASN A 109 18.43 -13.99 -8.86
N GLY A 110 18.80 -12.95 -9.61
CA GLY A 110 18.21 -12.67 -10.92
C GLY A 110 16.91 -11.88 -10.83
N VAL A 111 16.00 -12.17 -11.77
CA VAL A 111 14.69 -11.52 -11.86
C VAL A 111 13.75 -12.13 -10.81
N ASP A 112 13.44 -11.34 -9.79
CA ASP A 112 12.51 -11.67 -8.72
C ASP A 112 11.14 -11.01 -8.96
N VAL A 113 10.11 -11.47 -8.23
CA VAL A 113 8.74 -10.88 -8.29
C VAL A 113 8.72 -9.37 -8.05
N GLY A 114 9.58 -8.87 -7.16
CA GLY A 114 9.69 -7.42 -6.93
C GLY A 114 10.23 -6.68 -8.16
N THR A 115 11.08 -7.31 -8.98
CA THR A 115 11.51 -6.77 -10.27
C THR A 115 10.35 -6.69 -11.25
N GLU A 116 9.57 -7.78 -11.40
CA GLU A 116 8.38 -7.82 -12.27
C GLU A 116 7.34 -6.75 -11.86
N LYS A 117 7.04 -6.64 -10.56
CA LYS A 117 6.13 -5.62 -10.03
C LYS A 117 6.62 -4.19 -10.25
N ALA A 118 7.92 -3.95 -10.09
CA ALA A 118 8.52 -2.65 -10.32
C ALA A 118 8.39 -2.22 -11.80
N VAL A 119 8.64 -3.15 -12.74
CA VAL A 119 8.45 -2.91 -14.17
C VAL A 119 6.99 -2.60 -14.48
N LYS A 120 6.06 -3.44 -14.03
CA LYS A 120 4.60 -3.21 -14.26
C LYS A 120 4.11 -1.88 -13.69
N LEU A 121 4.59 -1.50 -12.51
CA LEU A 121 4.21 -0.22 -11.90
C LEU A 121 4.80 0.96 -12.67
N ALA A 122 6.05 0.86 -13.13
CA ALA A 122 6.69 1.87 -13.97
C ALA A 122 5.95 2.03 -15.32
N ASP A 123 5.55 0.92 -15.95
CA ASP A 123 4.72 0.94 -17.17
C ASP A 123 3.39 1.66 -16.93
N LYS A 124 2.68 1.30 -15.86
CA LYS A 124 1.39 1.92 -15.51
C LYS A 124 1.51 3.42 -15.26
N MET A 125 2.66 3.88 -14.76
CA MET A 125 2.94 5.29 -14.48
C MET A 125 3.63 6.02 -15.64
N GLY A 126 3.89 5.36 -16.77
CA GLY A 126 4.57 5.94 -17.93
C GLY A 126 6.00 6.37 -17.63
N LEU A 127 6.70 5.66 -16.75
CA LEU A 127 8.08 5.95 -16.40
C LEU A 127 9.05 5.25 -17.37
N THR A 128 10.09 5.96 -17.77
CA THR A 128 11.23 5.35 -18.45
C THR A 128 11.91 4.35 -17.54
N LYS A 129 12.20 3.15 -18.07
CA LYS A 129 12.76 2.03 -17.29
C LYS A 129 14.21 1.75 -17.68
N MET A 130 15.04 1.51 -16.67
CA MET A 130 16.44 1.11 -16.82
C MET A 130 16.74 0.01 -15.80
N PHE A 131 17.67 -0.90 -16.08
CA PHE A 131 18.07 -1.97 -15.18
C PHE A 131 19.49 -1.78 -14.69
N PHE A 132 19.72 -2.11 -13.41
CA PHE A 132 21.06 -2.21 -12.84
C PHE A 132 21.25 -3.56 -12.16
N VAL A 133 22.09 -4.43 -12.74
CA VAL A 133 22.43 -5.72 -12.15
C VAL A 133 23.53 -5.52 -11.13
N ASN A 134 23.20 -5.65 -9.84
CA ASN A 134 24.03 -5.32 -8.70
C ASN A 134 24.65 -6.56 -8.03
N GLY A 135 25.77 -6.37 -7.32
CA GLY A 135 26.39 -7.39 -6.48
C GLY A 135 27.26 -8.36 -7.28
N LEU A 136 27.92 -7.90 -8.33
CA LEU A 136 28.73 -8.76 -9.21
C LEU A 136 30.07 -9.20 -8.60
N CYS A 137 30.46 -8.71 -7.43
CA CYS A 137 31.59 -9.22 -6.67
C CYS A 137 31.26 -10.48 -5.83
N ASP A 138 29.98 -10.85 -5.71
CA ASP A 138 29.59 -12.15 -5.11
C ASP A 138 29.96 -13.28 -6.05
N GLU A 139 30.63 -14.30 -5.52
CA GLU A 139 31.09 -15.50 -6.31
C GLU A 139 29.92 -16.27 -6.97
N SER A 140 28.71 -16.11 -6.43
CA SER A 140 27.46 -16.69 -6.94
C SER A 140 26.78 -15.85 -8.02
N ALA A 141 27.24 -14.63 -8.27
CA ALA A 141 26.65 -13.74 -9.27
C ALA A 141 26.88 -14.28 -10.70
N ARG A 142 25.87 -14.13 -11.56
CA ARG A 142 25.86 -14.65 -12.93
C ARG A 142 25.24 -13.63 -13.89
N PHE A 143 25.93 -12.53 -14.18
CA PHE A 143 25.43 -11.43 -15.00
C PHE A 143 24.75 -11.89 -16.29
N TYR A 144 25.43 -12.68 -17.10
CA TYR A 144 24.89 -13.09 -18.41
C TYR A 144 23.62 -13.94 -18.31
N ARG A 145 23.50 -14.76 -17.28
CA ARG A 145 22.26 -15.51 -17.00
C ARG A 145 21.13 -14.56 -16.62
N VAL A 146 21.42 -13.57 -15.77
CA VAL A 146 20.42 -12.55 -15.36
C VAL A 146 20.00 -11.73 -16.56
N PHE A 147 20.95 -11.33 -17.42
CA PHE A 147 20.66 -10.57 -18.64
C PHE A 147 19.75 -11.35 -19.59
N GLU A 148 20.03 -12.63 -19.86
CA GLU A 148 19.16 -13.47 -20.68
C GLU A 148 17.75 -13.63 -20.05
N THR A 149 17.68 -13.74 -18.74
CA THR A 149 16.38 -13.78 -18.04
C THR A 149 15.63 -12.46 -18.19
N LEU A 150 16.30 -11.31 -18.07
CA LEU A 150 15.69 -9.99 -18.32
C LEU A 150 15.14 -9.92 -19.74
N LYS A 151 15.95 -10.34 -20.74
CA LYS A 151 15.56 -10.35 -22.15
C LYS A 151 14.37 -11.27 -22.43
N SER A 152 14.36 -12.46 -21.86
CA SER A 152 13.24 -13.40 -22.02
C SER A 152 11.96 -12.97 -21.32
N THR A 153 12.07 -12.20 -20.21
CA THR A 153 10.92 -11.73 -19.42
C THR A 153 10.33 -10.43 -19.97
N PHE A 154 11.20 -9.48 -20.37
CA PHE A 154 10.76 -8.13 -20.75
C PHE A 154 10.93 -7.83 -22.24
N GLY A 155 11.35 -8.82 -23.01
CA GLY A 155 11.39 -8.74 -24.48
C GLY A 155 12.71 -8.23 -25.07
N PRO A 156 12.74 -8.07 -26.41
CA PRO A 156 13.94 -7.72 -27.18
C PRO A 156 14.45 -6.29 -26.90
N ALA A 157 13.61 -5.41 -26.37
CA ALA A 157 13.99 -4.05 -25.98
C ALA A 157 15.11 -3.99 -24.92
N VAL A 158 15.36 -5.11 -24.20
CA VAL A 158 16.42 -5.21 -23.19
C VAL A 158 17.79 -5.18 -23.86
N CYS A 159 18.53 -4.08 -23.67
CA CYS A 159 19.77 -3.77 -24.36
C CYS A 159 20.93 -3.60 -23.36
N PRO A 160 22.08 -4.27 -23.55
CA PRO A 160 23.22 -4.16 -22.65
C PRO A 160 23.98 -2.85 -22.90
N VAL A 161 24.29 -2.10 -21.84
CA VAL A 161 25.09 -0.85 -21.89
C VAL A 161 26.47 -1.07 -21.28
N ILE A 162 26.47 -1.60 -20.05
CA ILE A 162 27.71 -1.92 -19.33
C ILE A 162 27.67 -3.40 -19.02
N VAL A 163 28.72 -4.12 -19.40
CA VAL A 163 28.87 -5.55 -19.19
C VAL A 163 30.16 -5.87 -18.42
N PRO A 164 30.16 -6.88 -17.55
CA PRO A 164 31.37 -7.26 -16.83
C PRO A 164 32.23 -8.17 -17.67
N TYR A 165 33.55 -7.99 -17.60
CA TYR A 165 34.52 -9.03 -17.96
C TYR A 165 34.87 -9.84 -16.72
N ILE A 166 34.57 -11.11 -16.77
CA ILE A 166 34.75 -12.04 -15.64
C ILE A 166 35.99 -12.91 -15.91
N GLN A 167 37.01 -12.73 -15.09
CA GLN A 167 38.21 -13.51 -15.11
C GLN A 167 38.44 -14.17 -13.73
N ASP A 168 38.68 -15.45 -13.70
CA ASP A 168 38.90 -16.24 -12.46
C ASP A 168 37.75 -16.04 -11.42
N GLY A 169 36.52 -15.92 -11.90
CA GLY A 169 35.32 -15.69 -11.06
C GLY A 169 35.17 -14.27 -10.50
N LYS A 170 36.02 -13.33 -10.92
CA LYS A 170 35.99 -11.94 -10.47
C LYS A 170 35.57 -10.98 -11.58
N ALA A 171 34.68 -10.07 -11.28
CA ALA A 171 34.22 -8.99 -12.16
C ALA A 171 34.84 -7.66 -11.71
N ASN A 172 36.05 -7.36 -12.09
CA ASN A 172 36.76 -6.11 -11.77
C ASN A 172 37.03 -5.23 -13.00
N VAL A 173 36.66 -5.68 -14.19
CA VAL A 173 36.68 -4.91 -15.44
C VAL A 173 35.26 -4.86 -15.99
N TYR A 174 34.85 -3.66 -16.38
CA TYR A 174 33.53 -3.38 -16.96
C TYR A 174 33.69 -2.70 -18.29
N VAL A 175 33.01 -3.20 -19.31
CA VAL A 175 33.05 -2.69 -20.68
C VAL A 175 31.80 -1.85 -20.93
N ASN A 176 32.00 -0.58 -21.28
CA ASN A 176 30.98 0.28 -21.82
C ASN A 176 30.89 0.02 -23.34
N LEU A 177 29.79 -0.58 -23.77
CA LEU A 177 29.60 -1.01 -25.14
C LEU A 177 29.32 0.17 -26.10
N PHE A 178 28.81 1.30 -25.59
CA PHE A 178 28.55 2.50 -26.39
C PHE A 178 29.82 3.30 -26.65
N GLU A 179 30.61 3.54 -25.59
CA GLU A 179 31.89 4.22 -25.73
C GLU A 179 32.98 3.33 -26.34
N TYR A 180 32.74 2.01 -26.36
CA TYR A 180 33.73 1.00 -26.70
C TYR A 180 35.02 1.14 -25.90
N LYS A 181 34.86 1.26 -24.57
CA LYS A 181 35.94 1.40 -23.60
C LYS A 181 35.80 0.43 -22.46
N ALA A 182 36.92 -0.05 -21.95
CA ALA A 182 36.98 -0.88 -20.76
C ALA A 182 37.56 -0.11 -19.58
N TYR A 183 36.98 -0.36 -18.41
CA TYR A 183 37.39 0.28 -17.15
C TYR A 183 37.67 -0.77 -16.09
N LYS A 184 38.83 -0.65 -15.48
CA LYS A 184 39.28 -1.51 -14.36
C LYS A 184 39.08 -0.78 -13.05
N TYR A 185 38.61 -1.55 -12.06
CA TYR A 185 38.46 -1.06 -10.68
C TYR A 185 39.46 -1.73 -9.77
N GLU A 186 40.34 -0.93 -9.17
CA GLU A 186 41.33 -1.37 -8.20
C GLU A 186 41.40 -0.38 -7.03
N ASN A 187 41.35 -0.90 -5.80
CA ASN A 187 41.44 -0.10 -4.57
C ASN A 187 40.46 1.08 -4.54
N GLY A 188 39.23 0.91 -5.03
CA GLY A 188 38.19 1.94 -5.08
C GLY A 188 38.40 3.02 -6.16
N LYS A 189 39.37 2.84 -7.06
CA LYS A 189 39.64 3.77 -8.18
C LYS A 189 39.31 3.12 -9.51
N MET A 190 38.64 3.88 -10.35
CA MET A 190 38.37 3.53 -11.75
C MET A 190 39.52 4.04 -12.64
N SER A 191 40.02 3.21 -13.53
CA SER A 191 40.97 3.60 -14.59
C SER A 191 40.59 2.93 -15.90
N GLN A 192 40.77 3.64 -17.01
CA GLN A 192 40.60 3.04 -18.33
C GLN A 192 41.69 2.00 -18.57
N THR A 193 41.34 0.90 -19.18
CA THR A 193 42.24 -0.21 -19.53
C THR A 193 42.01 -0.63 -20.98
N ASP A 194 42.91 -1.45 -21.52
CA ASP A 194 42.73 -2.07 -22.83
C ASP A 194 41.47 -2.94 -22.84
N MET A 195 40.86 -3.04 -24.04
CA MET A 195 39.69 -3.87 -24.25
C MET A 195 40.02 -5.33 -23.98
N PRO A 196 39.33 -6.02 -23.05
CA PRO A 196 39.57 -7.43 -22.77
C PRO A 196 39.11 -8.28 -23.96
N ASP A 197 39.79 -9.44 -24.14
CA ASP A 197 39.31 -10.43 -25.10
C ASP A 197 38.08 -11.15 -24.53
N MET A 198 36.90 -10.85 -25.08
CA MET A 198 35.63 -11.48 -24.75
C MET A 198 35.15 -12.48 -25.82
N GLY A 199 35.98 -12.72 -26.84
CA GLY A 199 35.65 -13.60 -27.98
C GLY A 199 34.38 -13.11 -28.72
N ASP A 200 33.64 -14.02 -29.32
CA ASP A 200 32.42 -13.74 -30.11
C ASP A 200 31.30 -13.06 -29.32
N ARG A 201 31.39 -13.10 -27.97
CA ARG A 201 30.37 -12.50 -27.11
C ARG A 201 30.33 -11.00 -27.24
N LEU A 202 31.46 -10.32 -27.34
CA LEU A 202 31.51 -8.86 -27.48
C LEU A 202 30.83 -8.42 -28.78
N GLU A 203 31.11 -9.13 -29.89
CA GLU A 203 30.49 -8.82 -31.17
C GLU A 203 29.00 -9.11 -31.16
N GLY A 204 28.54 -10.22 -30.57
CA GLY A 204 27.12 -10.49 -30.41
C GLY A 204 26.35 -9.42 -29.61
N LEU A 205 26.97 -8.87 -28.54
CA LEU A 205 26.38 -7.77 -27.76
C LEU A 205 26.33 -6.47 -28.57
N ARG A 206 27.34 -6.19 -29.41
CA ARG A 206 27.35 -5.01 -30.29
C ARG A 206 26.29 -5.11 -31.37
N VAL A 207 26.10 -6.29 -31.96
CA VAL A 207 25.03 -6.52 -32.94
C VAL A 207 23.67 -6.27 -32.28
N ALA A 208 23.42 -6.76 -31.09
CA ALA A 208 22.16 -6.52 -30.36
C ALA A 208 21.89 -5.02 -30.09
N ILE A 209 22.95 -4.24 -29.84
CA ILE A 209 22.81 -2.78 -29.70
C ILE A 209 22.47 -2.15 -31.06
N LYS A 210 23.15 -2.54 -32.13
CA LYS A 210 22.87 -2.00 -33.48
C LYS A 210 21.44 -2.31 -33.93
N GLU A 211 20.97 -3.52 -33.68
CA GLU A 211 19.57 -3.91 -33.93
C GLU A 211 18.59 -3.02 -33.17
N ALA A 212 18.79 -2.86 -31.84
CA ALA A 212 17.95 -2.01 -31.02
C ALA A 212 17.96 -0.55 -31.46
N VAL A 213 19.12 -0.02 -31.85
CA VAL A 213 19.28 1.36 -32.36
C VAL A 213 18.61 1.53 -33.73
N ALA A 214 18.73 0.53 -34.61
CA ALA A 214 18.09 0.56 -35.93
C ALA A 214 16.56 0.71 -35.83
N GLU A 215 15.92 0.11 -34.85
CA GLU A 215 14.48 0.17 -34.61
C GLU A 215 13.99 1.55 -34.16
N THR A 216 14.89 2.48 -33.77
CA THR A 216 14.50 3.80 -33.24
C THR A 216 14.16 4.84 -34.29
N SER A 217 14.58 4.67 -35.54
CA SER A 217 14.20 5.56 -36.66
C SER A 217 14.30 4.88 -38.02
N GLU A 218 13.49 5.29 -38.99
CA GLU A 218 13.54 4.76 -40.36
C GLU A 218 14.92 4.93 -41.01
N GLU A 219 15.59 6.06 -40.78
CA GLU A 219 16.92 6.34 -41.31
C GLU A 219 17.98 5.33 -40.82
N LEU A 220 17.95 5.05 -39.51
CA LEU A 220 18.87 4.08 -38.89
C LEU A 220 18.54 2.63 -39.29
N LEU A 221 17.26 2.33 -39.51
CA LEU A 221 16.83 1.03 -40.00
C LEU A 221 17.32 0.78 -41.43
N ASP A 222 17.18 1.74 -42.32
CA ASP A 222 17.66 1.65 -43.69
C ASP A 222 19.17 1.46 -43.74
N LYS A 223 19.90 2.20 -42.90
CA LYS A 223 21.36 2.11 -42.79
C LYS A 223 21.79 0.72 -42.29
N PHE A 224 21.09 0.14 -41.33
CA PHE A 224 21.32 -1.19 -40.83
C PHE A 224 21.07 -2.27 -41.89
N ILE A 225 19.96 -2.18 -42.62
CA ILE A 225 19.61 -3.10 -43.72
C ILE A 225 20.66 -3.03 -44.85
N MET A 226 21.22 -1.85 -45.15
CA MET A 226 22.30 -1.68 -46.14
C MET A 226 23.65 -2.19 -45.66
N GLY A 227 23.75 -2.61 -44.36
CA GLY A 227 25.01 -3.10 -43.78
C GLY A 227 26.03 -2.00 -43.49
N GLU A 228 25.57 -0.75 -43.36
CA GLU A 228 26.42 0.37 -43.01
C GLU A 228 26.71 0.43 -41.51
N GLU A 229 27.91 0.86 -41.10
CA GLU A 229 28.26 1.05 -39.73
C GLU A 229 27.65 2.34 -39.15
N PHE A 230 27.14 2.25 -37.93
CA PHE A 230 26.70 3.45 -37.19
C PHE A 230 27.89 4.21 -36.62
N THR A 231 27.82 5.52 -36.66
CA THR A 231 28.76 6.37 -35.92
C THR A 231 28.47 6.28 -34.41
N PRO A 232 29.46 6.58 -33.54
CA PRO A 232 29.21 6.65 -32.09
C PRO A 232 28.09 7.63 -31.72
N GLU A 233 27.97 8.74 -32.41
CA GLU A 233 26.95 9.76 -32.22
C GLU A 233 25.55 9.22 -32.57
N GLU A 234 25.41 8.46 -33.66
CA GLU A 234 24.14 7.83 -34.04
C GLU A 234 23.71 6.78 -33.02
N ILE A 235 24.65 5.97 -32.48
CA ILE A 235 24.36 5.02 -31.43
C ILE A 235 23.86 5.74 -30.18
N ILE A 236 24.56 6.78 -29.73
CA ILE A 236 24.18 7.56 -28.54
C ILE A 236 22.81 8.20 -28.72
N LEU A 237 22.57 8.80 -29.87
CA LEU A 237 21.29 9.49 -30.18
C LEU A 237 20.13 8.47 -30.24
N GLY A 238 20.32 7.36 -30.99
CA GLY A 238 19.31 6.31 -31.11
C GLY A 238 18.99 5.66 -29.76
N VAL A 239 20.00 5.31 -28.97
CA VAL A 239 19.75 4.76 -27.62
C VAL A 239 19.08 5.77 -26.71
N SER A 240 19.49 7.05 -26.72
CA SER A 240 18.84 8.07 -25.90
C SER A 240 17.37 8.26 -26.27
N GLN A 241 17.05 8.24 -27.55
CA GLN A 241 15.68 8.31 -28.03
C GLN A 241 14.89 7.06 -27.64
N GLY A 242 15.43 5.87 -27.92
CA GLY A 242 14.78 4.61 -27.59
C GLY A 242 14.56 4.39 -26.09
N VAL A 243 15.44 4.93 -25.24
CA VAL A 243 15.24 4.92 -23.78
C VAL A 243 14.10 5.85 -23.38
N LYS A 244 14.00 7.04 -23.98
CA LYS A 244 12.94 8.01 -23.67
C LYS A 244 11.55 7.54 -24.11
N ASP A 245 11.43 6.89 -25.25
CA ASP A 245 10.16 6.36 -25.76
C ASP A 245 9.84 4.93 -25.29
N GLY A 246 10.78 4.29 -24.59
CA GLY A 246 10.62 2.94 -24.01
C GLY A 246 10.88 1.79 -24.99
N SER A 247 11.32 2.04 -26.22
CA SER A 247 11.72 1.01 -27.18
C SER A 247 13.06 0.34 -26.82
N ILE A 248 13.88 0.99 -25.98
CA ILE A 248 15.11 0.45 -25.43
C ILE A 248 15.08 0.45 -23.91
N LEU A 249 15.36 -0.71 -23.32
CA LEU A 249 15.50 -0.92 -21.88
C LEU A 249 16.97 -1.18 -21.54
N PRO A 250 17.75 -0.15 -21.17
CA PRO A 250 19.19 -0.28 -20.98
C PRO A 250 19.53 -1.07 -19.72
N VAL A 251 20.51 -1.97 -19.81
CA VAL A 251 21.01 -2.76 -18.70
C VAL A 251 22.42 -2.33 -18.34
N PHE A 252 22.59 -1.85 -17.15
CA PHE A 252 23.84 -1.56 -16.49
C PHE A 252 24.20 -2.67 -15.50
N CYS A 253 25.44 -2.69 -15.07
CA CYS A 253 25.86 -3.64 -14.04
C CYS A 253 27.00 -3.10 -13.18
N GLY A 254 27.17 -3.71 -12.01
CA GLY A 254 28.24 -3.33 -11.11
C GLY A 254 28.14 -3.99 -9.73
N ASP A 255 28.87 -3.39 -8.80
CA ASP A 255 28.85 -3.76 -7.39
C ASP A 255 28.81 -2.48 -6.53
N ALA A 256 27.66 -2.20 -5.97
CA ALA A 256 27.45 -0.98 -5.21
C ALA A 256 28.29 -0.89 -3.94
N GLN A 257 28.58 -2.01 -3.27
CA GLN A 257 29.39 -1.99 -2.04
C GLN A 257 30.84 -1.60 -2.30
N ASN A 258 31.34 -1.88 -3.51
CA ASN A 258 32.69 -1.55 -3.95
C ASN A 258 32.74 -0.36 -4.93
N THR A 259 31.58 0.30 -5.21
CA THR A 259 31.42 1.39 -6.19
C THR A 259 31.68 1.00 -7.65
N PHE A 260 31.85 -0.30 -7.95
CA PHE A 260 32.17 -0.78 -9.30
C PHE A 260 30.96 -0.57 -10.23
N GLY A 261 31.21 0.02 -11.40
CA GLY A 261 30.16 0.33 -12.37
C GLY A 261 29.30 1.58 -12.05
N ILE A 262 29.35 2.11 -10.82
CA ILE A 262 28.49 3.23 -10.41
C ILE A 262 28.91 4.56 -11.06
N ASN A 263 30.22 4.82 -11.24
CA ASN A 263 30.67 5.99 -11.98
C ASN A 263 30.14 5.99 -13.43
N GLN A 264 30.25 4.84 -14.10
CA GLN A 264 29.74 4.66 -15.46
C GLN A 264 28.21 4.78 -15.52
N LEU A 265 27.50 4.25 -14.52
CA LEU A 265 26.05 4.44 -14.40
C LEU A 265 25.71 5.92 -14.27
N LEU A 266 26.34 6.66 -13.34
CA LEU A 266 26.10 8.10 -13.17
C LEU A 266 26.39 8.90 -14.44
N ASP A 267 27.47 8.57 -15.15
CA ASP A 267 27.82 9.18 -16.41
C ASP A 267 26.72 8.93 -17.47
N SER A 268 26.30 7.67 -17.60
CA SER A 268 25.27 7.27 -18.56
C SER A 268 23.92 7.90 -18.25
N LEU A 269 23.52 8.00 -16.99
CA LEU A 269 22.26 8.62 -16.58
C LEU A 269 22.16 10.08 -17.06
N THR A 270 23.27 10.83 -17.11
CA THR A 270 23.24 12.25 -17.53
C THR A 270 22.84 12.50 -18.97
N TRP A 271 22.86 11.48 -19.84
CA TRP A 271 22.48 11.60 -21.24
C TRP A 271 21.41 10.59 -21.69
N LEU A 272 21.20 9.49 -20.94
CA LEU A 272 20.16 8.48 -21.24
C LEU A 272 18.83 8.76 -20.54
N ALA A 273 18.89 9.11 -19.24
CA ALA A 273 17.66 9.33 -18.50
C ALA A 273 16.96 10.60 -18.98
N PRO A 274 15.62 10.57 -19.14
CA PRO A 274 14.88 11.77 -19.46
C PRO A 274 15.04 12.81 -18.35
N SER A 275 15.28 14.06 -18.74
CA SER A 275 15.20 15.17 -17.81
C SER A 275 13.74 15.48 -17.47
N ALA A 276 13.52 16.24 -16.40
CA ALA A 276 12.19 16.69 -16.04
C ALA A 276 11.49 17.48 -17.19
N ALA A 277 12.27 18.19 -18.01
CA ALA A 277 11.76 18.88 -19.18
C ALA A 277 11.40 17.92 -20.33
N ASP A 278 12.07 16.78 -20.48
CA ASP A 278 11.77 15.78 -21.51
C ASP A 278 10.42 15.11 -21.29
N LYS A 279 9.93 15.04 -20.06
CA LYS A 279 8.57 14.58 -19.73
C LYS A 279 7.49 15.49 -20.36
N GLY A 280 7.82 16.74 -20.59
CA GLY A 280 7.01 17.74 -21.29
C GLY A 280 5.84 18.26 -20.47
N SER A 281 4.93 17.41 -20.06
CA SER A 281 3.71 17.81 -19.35
C SER A 281 3.22 16.74 -18.37
N GLU A 282 2.37 17.16 -17.45
CA GLU A 282 1.56 16.32 -16.57
C GLU A 282 0.07 16.57 -16.83
N PHE A 283 -0.75 15.57 -16.57
CA PHE A 283 -2.19 15.66 -16.73
C PHE A 283 -2.88 15.89 -15.39
N GLY A 284 -4.04 16.50 -15.43
CA GLY A 284 -4.90 16.74 -14.29
C GLY A 284 -6.28 17.19 -14.75
N VAL A 285 -7.08 17.67 -13.82
CA VAL A 285 -8.41 18.22 -14.09
C VAL A 285 -8.55 19.62 -13.52
N ASP A 286 -9.33 20.46 -14.17
CA ASP A 286 -9.67 21.77 -13.64
C ASP A 286 -10.79 21.69 -12.58
N THR A 287 -11.29 22.82 -12.12
CA THR A 287 -12.37 22.90 -11.13
C THR A 287 -13.73 22.41 -11.63
N ASN A 288 -13.89 22.24 -12.96
CA ASN A 288 -15.11 21.73 -13.59
C ASN A 288 -15.02 20.21 -13.83
N GLY A 289 -13.82 19.63 -13.65
CA GLY A 289 -13.53 18.24 -13.96
C GLY A 289 -13.05 18.01 -15.39
N ASP A 290 -12.79 19.08 -16.15
CA ASP A 290 -12.29 18.98 -17.51
C ASP A 290 -10.78 18.65 -17.52
N PRO A 291 -10.29 17.75 -18.39
CA PRO A 291 -8.89 17.42 -18.48
C PRO A 291 -8.03 18.63 -18.84
N VAL A 292 -6.93 18.82 -18.13
CA VAL A 292 -5.96 19.91 -18.35
C VAL A 292 -4.56 19.34 -18.42
N GLU A 293 -3.81 19.79 -19.41
CA GLU A 293 -2.39 19.52 -19.54
C GLU A 293 -1.56 20.68 -18.93
N ILE A 294 -0.55 20.33 -18.13
CA ILE A 294 0.30 21.27 -17.42
C ILE A 294 1.73 21.04 -17.85
N SER A 295 2.26 21.96 -18.67
CA SER A 295 3.64 21.88 -19.15
C SER A 295 4.64 22.12 -18.03
N VAL A 296 5.76 21.40 -18.07
CA VAL A 296 6.93 21.64 -17.20
C VAL A 296 7.59 22.95 -17.64
N ASN A 297 7.25 24.04 -16.94
CA ASN A 297 7.68 25.39 -17.29
C ASN A 297 7.94 26.23 -16.05
N GLU A 298 9.17 26.69 -15.83
CA GLU A 298 9.54 27.55 -14.70
C GLU A 298 8.82 28.91 -14.64
N ASN A 299 8.37 29.43 -15.78
CA ASN A 299 7.68 30.71 -15.86
C ASN A 299 6.16 30.60 -15.80
N GLY A 300 5.65 29.38 -15.62
CA GLY A 300 4.22 29.10 -15.47
C GLY A 300 3.68 29.44 -14.07
N ALA A 301 2.36 29.36 -13.91
CA ALA A 301 1.75 29.42 -12.59
C ALA A 301 2.16 28.18 -11.78
N ALA A 302 2.46 28.37 -10.51
CA ALA A 302 2.92 27.30 -9.64
C ALA A 302 1.88 26.17 -9.52
N ALA A 303 2.32 24.94 -9.73
CA ALA A 303 1.56 23.72 -9.51
C ALA A 303 2.51 22.61 -9.05
N ALA A 304 2.18 21.93 -7.96
CA ALA A 304 2.99 20.87 -7.38
C ALA A 304 2.13 19.75 -6.81
N ILE A 305 2.65 18.53 -6.87
CA ILE A 305 2.07 17.35 -6.21
C ILE A 305 2.84 17.05 -4.93
N VAL A 306 2.12 16.85 -3.83
CA VAL A 306 2.68 16.36 -2.57
C VAL A 306 2.70 14.84 -2.63
N PHE A 307 3.87 14.25 -2.75
CA PHE A 307 4.00 12.81 -2.94
C PHE A 307 4.33 12.05 -1.65
N LYS A 308 4.75 12.76 -0.59
CA LYS A 308 5.10 12.14 0.69
C LYS A 308 4.95 13.13 1.85
N THR A 309 4.52 12.62 3.01
CA THR A 309 4.47 13.35 4.27
C THR A 309 5.22 12.57 5.36
N VAL A 310 6.00 13.26 6.18
CA VAL A 310 6.73 12.67 7.31
C VAL A 310 6.51 13.53 8.54
N ALA A 311 6.28 12.91 9.70
CA ALA A 311 6.32 13.60 10.98
C ALA A 311 7.77 13.66 11.48
N ASP A 312 8.41 14.80 11.28
CA ASP A 312 9.77 15.06 11.75
C ASP A 312 9.74 15.52 13.23
N PRO A 313 10.60 14.96 14.11
CA PRO A 313 10.62 15.30 15.53
C PRO A 313 10.96 16.76 15.83
N PHE A 314 11.69 17.44 14.93
CA PHE A 314 12.21 18.79 15.14
C PHE A 314 11.37 19.87 14.46
N VAL A 315 10.98 19.62 13.21
CA VAL A 315 10.23 20.59 12.41
C VAL A 315 8.71 20.30 12.34
N GLY A 316 8.28 19.18 12.88
CA GLY A 316 6.91 18.71 12.79
C GLY A 316 6.59 18.07 11.46
N LYS A 317 5.40 18.32 10.91
CA LYS A 317 4.98 17.77 9.60
C LYS A 317 5.85 18.33 8.48
N LEU A 318 6.46 17.47 7.69
CA LEU A 318 7.28 17.79 6.53
C LEU A 318 6.63 17.17 5.29
N SER A 319 6.19 18.01 4.35
CA SER A 319 5.54 17.58 3.10
C SER A 319 6.52 17.69 1.95
N TYR A 320 6.85 16.55 1.34
CA TYR A 320 7.68 16.47 0.14
C TYR A 320 6.82 16.69 -1.09
N PHE A 321 7.29 17.51 -1.99
CA PHE A 321 6.56 17.86 -3.20
C PHE A 321 7.47 17.89 -4.43
N LYS A 322 6.87 17.62 -5.60
CA LYS A 322 7.47 17.85 -6.91
C LYS A 322 6.76 19.02 -7.58
N VAL A 323 7.51 20.02 -8.01
CA VAL A 323 6.97 21.14 -8.79
C VAL A 323 6.80 20.70 -10.23
N ILE A 324 5.61 20.84 -10.77
CA ILE A 324 5.33 20.57 -12.19
C ILE A 324 5.49 21.86 -13.01
N SER A 325 4.94 22.95 -12.53
CA SER A 325 4.99 24.26 -13.21
C SER A 325 5.33 25.36 -12.21
N GLY A 326 5.97 26.40 -12.69
CA GLY A 326 6.34 27.57 -11.89
C GLY A 326 7.50 27.33 -10.92
N LYS A 327 7.52 28.14 -9.89
CA LYS A 327 8.50 28.12 -8.79
C LYS A 327 7.78 28.24 -7.45
N ILE A 328 8.25 27.52 -6.48
CA ILE A 328 7.75 27.63 -5.09
C ILE A 328 8.89 28.13 -4.20
N SER A 329 8.66 29.26 -3.57
CA SER A 329 9.57 29.90 -2.60
C SER A 329 8.80 30.27 -1.33
N THR A 330 9.49 30.82 -0.35
CA THR A 330 8.85 31.43 0.83
C THR A 330 7.80 32.47 0.36
N ASP A 331 6.68 32.50 1.05
CA ASP A 331 5.54 33.39 0.79
C ASP A 331 4.85 33.20 -0.59
N THR A 332 5.19 32.17 -1.38
CA THR A 332 4.44 31.83 -2.58
C THR A 332 2.98 31.49 -2.20
N PRO A 333 1.97 32.20 -2.77
CA PRO A 333 0.58 31.90 -2.45
C PRO A 333 0.17 30.59 -3.13
N LEU A 334 -0.16 29.60 -2.32
CA LEU A 334 -0.63 28.29 -2.79
C LEU A 334 -1.98 27.95 -2.16
N ILE A 335 -2.82 27.31 -2.95
CA ILE A 335 -4.10 26.73 -2.51
C ILE A 335 -3.97 25.21 -2.55
N ASN A 336 -4.39 24.55 -1.49
CA ASN A 336 -4.60 23.11 -1.47
C ASN A 336 -5.93 22.81 -2.18
N MET A 337 -5.87 22.08 -3.27
CA MET A 337 -7.05 21.86 -4.13
C MET A 337 -8.09 20.94 -3.51
N ARG A 338 -7.71 20.02 -2.61
CA ARG A 338 -8.66 19.14 -1.90
C ARG A 338 -9.49 19.90 -0.88
N THR A 339 -8.87 20.83 -0.13
CA THR A 339 -9.54 21.56 0.96
C THR A 339 -10.04 22.95 0.56
N GLY A 340 -9.53 23.50 -0.55
CA GLY A 340 -9.77 24.87 -0.97
C GLY A 340 -9.05 25.93 -0.11
N ASN A 341 -8.31 25.53 0.91
CA ASN A 341 -7.62 26.42 1.83
C ASN A 341 -6.28 26.90 1.28
N GLN A 342 -5.94 28.13 1.61
CA GLN A 342 -4.63 28.69 1.31
C GLN A 342 -3.60 28.12 2.32
N GLU A 343 -2.46 27.65 1.81
CA GLU A 343 -1.31 27.23 2.61
C GLU A 343 -0.26 28.33 2.68
N ARG A 344 0.28 28.56 3.87
CA ARG A 344 1.37 29.51 4.07
C ARG A 344 2.71 28.82 4.00
N ILE A 345 3.51 29.20 3.02
CA ILE A 345 4.87 28.68 2.82
C ILE A 345 5.84 29.52 3.63
N THR A 346 6.27 29.03 4.77
CA THR A 346 7.20 29.74 5.66
C THR A 346 8.65 29.46 5.29
N LYS A 347 8.93 28.30 4.68
CA LYS A 347 10.26 27.84 4.34
C LYS A 347 10.17 26.76 3.27
N VAL A 348 11.17 26.72 2.40
CA VAL A 348 11.33 25.66 1.40
C VAL A 348 12.69 25.00 1.62
N LEU A 349 12.71 23.67 1.55
CA LEU A 349 13.89 22.87 1.91
C LEU A 349 14.30 21.95 0.76
N THR A 350 15.60 21.75 0.61
CA THR A 350 16.19 20.59 -0.04
C THR A 350 16.49 19.56 1.02
N VAL A 351 16.08 18.29 0.81
CA VAL A 351 16.21 17.23 1.82
C VAL A 351 17.06 16.09 1.26
N ARG A 352 18.03 15.63 2.07
CA ARG A 352 18.86 14.46 1.78
C ARG A 352 18.81 13.51 2.98
N GLY A 353 18.01 12.45 2.88
CA GLY A 353 17.73 11.60 4.04
C GLY A 353 17.21 12.44 5.21
N LYS A 354 17.94 12.46 6.31
CA LYS A 354 17.59 13.27 7.50
C LYS A 354 18.08 14.73 7.42
N LYS A 355 19.04 15.02 6.53
CA LYS A 355 19.64 16.36 6.43
C LYS A 355 18.72 17.29 5.64
N GLN A 356 18.43 18.45 6.23
CA GLN A 356 17.56 19.49 5.65
C GLN A 356 18.40 20.75 5.44
N GLU A 357 18.31 21.34 4.25
CA GLU A 357 19.01 22.57 3.87
C GLU A 357 18.01 23.57 3.30
N ASP A 358 18.16 24.86 3.66
CA ASP A 358 17.30 25.92 3.15
C ASP A 358 17.50 26.08 1.64
N ALA A 359 16.40 26.16 0.88
CA ALA A 359 16.41 26.48 -0.52
C ALA A 359 15.76 27.85 -0.74
N SER A 360 16.29 28.64 -1.66
CA SER A 360 15.68 29.90 -2.07
C SER A 360 14.35 29.69 -2.79
N TYR A 361 14.27 28.67 -3.62
CA TYR A 361 13.06 28.17 -4.29
C TYR A 361 13.27 26.74 -4.77
N VAL A 362 12.18 26.09 -5.15
CA VAL A 362 12.16 24.84 -5.92
C VAL A 362 11.45 25.14 -7.25
N GLY A 363 12.12 24.88 -8.38
CA GLY A 363 11.62 25.16 -9.71
C GLY A 363 10.89 23.99 -10.34
N ALA A 364 10.29 24.23 -11.52
CA ALA A 364 9.61 23.20 -12.28
C ALA A 364 10.51 21.98 -12.55
N GLY A 365 9.97 20.79 -12.35
CA GLY A 365 10.66 19.50 -12.48
C GLY A 365 11.47 19.09 -11.24
N ASP A 366 11.62 19.95 -10.24
CA ASP A 366 12.45 19.66 -9.07
C ASP A 366 11.65 19.22 -7.86
N ILE A 367 12.33 18.59 -6.89
CA ILE A 367 11.79 18.07 -5.65
C ILE A 367 12.28 18.90 -4.49
N GLY A 368 11.37 19.24 -3.59
CA GLY A 368 11.65 19.91 -2.34
C GLY A 368 10.75 19.46 -1.20
N ALA A 369 10.87 20.10 -0.06
CA ALA A 369 9.98 19.87 1.08
C ALA A 369 9.56 21.19 1.75
N ILE A 370 8.35 21.22 2.28
CA ILE A 370 7.78 22.34 3.02
C ILE A 370 7.38 21.85 4.41
N PRO A 371 7.88 22.49 5.47
CA PRO A 371 7.50 22.17 6.82
C PRO A 371 6.17 22.82 7.22
N LYS A 372 5.44 22.17 8.12
CA LYS A 372 4.28 22.71 8.86
C LYS A 372 3.07 23.13 8.03
N LEU A 373 2.86 22.51 6.86
CA LEU A 373 1.59 22.68 6.15
C LEU A 373 0.44 22.15 7.00
N GLN A 374 -0.64 22.93 7.13
CA GLN A 374 -1.72 22.65 8.10
C GLN A 374 -2.74 21.65 7.54
N ASN A 375 -3.16 21.88 6.29
CA ASN A 375 -4.29 21.16 5.68
C ASN A 375 -3.84 20.14 4.62
N THR A 376 -2.55 20.06 4.36
CA THR A 376 -1.98 19.26 3.25
C THR A 376 -1.60 17.87 3.71
N ILE A 377 -2.01 16.87 2.94
CA ILE A 377 -1.65 15.46 3.10
C ILE A 377 -0.99 14.93 1.82
N THR A 378 -0.46 13.72 1.87
CA THR A 378 0.10 13.02 0.71
C THR A 378 -0.97 12.81 -0.36
N GLY A 379 -0.62 13.11 -1.62
CA GLY A 379 -1.53 13.07 -2.76
C GLY A 379 -2.20 14.41 -3.10
N ASP A 380 -2.09 15.43 -2.22
CA ASP A 380 -2.68 16.74 -2.48
C ASP A 380 -1.94 17.52 -3.57
N THR A 381 -2.70 18.26 -4.37
CA THR A 381 -2.17 19.26 -5.29
C THR A 381 -2.15 20.64 -4.63
N LEU A 382 -1.00 21.29 -4.71
CA LEU A 382 -0.81 22.69 -4.34
C LEU A 382 -0.65 23.52 -5.60
N CYS A 383 -1.49 24.54 -5.81
CA CYS A 383 -1.40 25.39 -6.99
C CYS A 383 -1.58 26.87 -6.67
N ALA A 384 -1.10 27.72 -7.59
CA ALA A 384 -1.33 29.16 -7.52
C ALA A 384 -2.82 29.49 -7.63
N PRO A 385 -3.32 30.51 -6.93
CA PRO A 385 -4.72 30.93 -7.00
C PRO A 385 -5.20 31.29 -8.42
N THR A 386 -4.27 31.66 -9.28
CA THR A 386 -4.52 32.07 -10.69
C THR A 386 -4.75 30.89 -11.62
N ARG A 387 -4.35 29.67 -11.23
CA ARG A 387 -4.51 28.46 -12.05
C ARG A 387 -4.85 27.28 -11.13
N LYS A 388 -6.14 27.06 -10.93
CA LYS A 388 -6.65 25.96 -10.11
C LYS A 388 -6.72 24.68 -10.92
N VAL A 389 -5.96 23.67 -10.49
CA VAL A 389 -5.87 22.36 -11.15
C VAL A 389 -5.62 21.28 -10.11
N VAL A 390 -6.20 20.11 -10.31
CA VAL A 390 -5.94 18.90 -9.52
C VAL A 390 -5.12 17.94 -10.38
N LEU A 391 -3.89 17.69 -9.98
CA LEU A 391 -3.00 16.71 -10.60
C LEU A 391 -3.43 15.29 -10.25
N ASP A 392 -3.10 14.33 -11.11
CA ASP A 392 -3.32 12.92 -10.81
C ASP A 392 -2.64 12.53 -9.49
N GLY A 393 -3.44 12.00 -8.58
CA GLY A 393 -3.00 11.59 -7.26
C GLY A 393 -2.22 10.28 -7.27
N ILE A 394 -2.02 9.74 -6.08
CA ILE A 394 -1.39 8.42 -5.87
C ILE A 394 -2.49 7.40 -5.62
N THR A 395 -2.56 6.36 -6.45
CA THR A 395 -3.45 5.23 -6.23
C THR A 395 -2.77 4.24 -5.31
N TYR A 396 -3.24 4.12 -4.07
CA TYR A 396 -2.70 3.17 -3.10
C TYR A 396 -3.34 1.79 -3.23
N PRO A 397 -2.61 0.70 -2.92
CA PRO A 397 -3.20 -0.62 -2.79
C PRO A 397 -4.12 -0.68 -1.57
N ASN A 398 -5.14 -1.51 -1.63
CA ASN A 398 -5.98 -1.75 -0.46
C ASN A 398 -5.24 -2.61 0.56
N PRO A 399 -5.32 -2.26 1.86
CA PRO A 399 -4.75 -3.09 2.91
C PRO A 399 -5.50 -4.43 3.00
N THR A 400 -4.75 -5.51 3.16
CA THR A 400 -5.28 -6.89 3.14
C THR A 400 -5.05 -7.66 4.44
N TYR A 401 -4.34 -7.06 5.40
CA TYR A 401 -4.07 -7.68 6.69
C TYR A 401 -4.68 -6.84 7.81
N THR A 402 -5.63 -7.43 8.54
CA THR A 402 -6.47 -6.72 9.53
C THR A 402 -6.35 -7.38 10.90
N MET A 403 -6.12 -6.56 11.93
CA MET A 403 -6.03 -6.98 13.34
C MET A 403 -6.84 -6.04 14.22
N ALA A 404 -7.26 -6.54 15.39
CA ALA A 404 -7.77 -5.71 16.46
C ALA A 404 -6.60 -5.17 17.30
N ILE A 405 -6.64 -3.88 17.63
CA ILE A 405 -5.58 -3.20 18.39
C ILE A 405 -6.09 -2.75 19.75
N TYR A 406 -5.36 -3.11 20.79
CA TYR A 406 -5.69 -2.79 22.16
C TYR A 406 -4.54 -2.08 22.86
N PRO A 407 -4.80 -1.03 23.65
CA PRO A 407 -3.78 -0.49 24.52
C PRO A 407 -3.40 -1.52 25.59
N LYS A 408 -2.12 -1.60 25.96
CA LYS A 408 -1.69 -2.41 27.11
C LYS A 408 -2.14 -1.81 28.44
N THR A 409 -2.21 -0.50 28.51
CA THR A 409 -2.69 0.26 29.66
C THR A 409 -4.15 0.65 29.41
N LYS A 410 -5.04 0.19 30.27
CA LYS A 410 -6.48 0.49 30.17
C LYS A 410 -6.73 1.98 30.29
N GLY A 411 -7.58 2.54 29.41
CA GLY A 411 -7.93 3.96 29.35
C GLY A 411 -7.04 4.79 28.39
N GLU A 412 -6.16 4.16 27.60
CA GLU A 412 -5.34 4.83 26.59
C GLU A 412 -5.89 4.70 25.16
N GLU A 413 -7.14 4.30 24.99
CA GLU A 413 -7.79 4.09 23.69
C GLU A 413 -7.75 5.36 22.80
N GLU A 414 -8.00 6.52 23.40
CA GLU A 414 -7.94 7.81 22.69
C GLU A 414 -6.51 8.15 22.23
N LYS A 415 -5.50 7.80 23.03
CA LYS A 415 -4.10 8.00 22.62
C LYS A 415 -3.71 7.09 21.46
N VAL A 416 -4.20 5.83 21.46
CA VAL A 416 -4.01 4.91 20.33
C VAL A 416 -4.61 5.51 19.07
N ALA A 417 -5.88 5.95 19.13
CA ALA A 417 -6.57 6.56 17.98
C ALA A 417 -5.83 7.81 17.46
N ALA A 418 -5.39 8.69 18.36
CA ALA A 418 -4.64 9.89 17.99
C ALA A 418 -3.26 9.57 17.36
N GLY A 419 -2.57 8.54 17.88
CA GLY A 419 -1.31 8.06 17.31
C GLY A 419 -1.49 7.45 15.92
N LEU A 420 -2.52 6.60 15.75
CA LEU A 420 -2.87 6.01 14.46
C LEU A 420 -3.27 7.06 13.43
N ALA A 421 -4.02 8.09 13.81
CA ALA A 421 -4.39 9.19 12.92
C ALA A 421 -3.16 9.89 12.34
N LYS A 422 -2.15 10.16 13.18
CA LYS A 422 -0.88 10.76 12.74
C LYS A 422 -0.07 9.83 11.85
N LEU A 423 -0.04 8.53 12.14
CA LEU A 423 0.65 7.55 11.30
C LEU A 423 -0.05 7.37 9.95
N ALA A 424 -1.38 7.42 9.90
CA ALA A 424 -2.15 7.38 8.67
C ALA A 424 -1.97 8.62 7.78
N GLU A 425 -1.58 9.78 8.36
CA GLU A 425 -1.16 10.94 7.57
C GLU A 425 0.21 10.72 6.89
N GLU A 426 1.11 9.94 7.53
CA GLU A 426 2.40 9.56 6.96
C GLU A 426 2.25 8.43 5.92
N ASP A 427 1.36 7.47 6.17
CA ASP A 427 1.15 6.28 5.34
C ASP A 427 -0.34 6.06 5.06
N PRO A 428 -0.82 6.47 3.89
CA PRO A 428 -2.22 6.31 3.49
C PRO A 428 -2.70 4.86 3.30
N THR A 429 -1.79 3.87 3.33
CA THR A 429 -2.14 2.45 3.29
C THR A 429 -2.61 1.91 4.64
N ILE A 430 -2.48 2.70 5.71
CA ILE A 430 -3.03 2.40 7.03
C ILE A 430 -4.51 2.79 7.06
N LYS A 431 -5.38 1.84 7.41
CA LYS A 431 -6.78 2.11 7.72
C LYS A 431 -7.08 1.67 9.13
N PHE A 432 -7.80 2.46 9.88
CA PHE A 432 -8.23 2.12 11.23
C PHE A 432 -9.60 2.69 11.53
N GLY A 433 -10.29 2.08 12.45
CA GLY A 433 -11.62 2.51 12.86
C GLY A 433 -12.20 1.63 13.97
N MET A 434 -13.30 2.09 14.57
CA MET A 434 -14.04 1.31 15.54
C MET A 434 -15.01 0.38 14.82
N ASN A 435 -14.90 -0.91 15.04
CA ASN A 435 -15.94 -1.85 14.66
C ASN A 435 -17.12 -1.70 15.62
N THR A 436 -18.25 -1.22 15.12
CA THR A 436 -19.44 -0.92 15.92
C THR A 436 -20.13 -2.16 16.48
N GLU A 437 -19.90 -3.32 15.87
CA GLU A 437 -20.53 -4.58 16.31
C GLU A 437 -19.72 -5.30 17.38
N THR A 438 -18.41 -5.37 17.21
CA THR A 438 -17.53 -6.05 18.18
C THR A 438 -16.97 -5.10 19.22
N HIS A 439 -17.19 -3.79 19.07
CA HIS A 439 -16.64 -2.72 19.92
C HIS A 439 -15.11 -2.78 20.03
N GLU A 440 -14.44 -3.18 18.96
CA GLU A 440 -12.99 -3.26 18.86
C GLU A 440 -12.45 -2.16 17.94
N MET A 441 -11.32 -1.59 18.31
CA MET A 441 -10.56 -0.78 17.36
C MET A 441 -9.82 -1.72 16.40
N ILE A 442 -10.08 -1.57 15.12
CA ILE A 442 -9.50 -2.37 14.04
C ILE A 442 -8.45 -1.54 13.31
N ILE A 443 -7.33 -2.18 12.99
CA ILE A 443 -6.29 -1.64 12.14
C ILE A 443 -6.05 -2.57 10.95
N SER A 444 -5.96 -2.00 9.76
CA SER A 444 -5.63 -2.72 8.54
C SER A 444 -4.39 -2.12 7.88
N GLY A 445 -3.49 -2.98 7.44
CA GLY A 445 -2.27 -2.63 6.73
C GLY A 445 -1.98 -3.61 5.61
N MET A 446 -0.85 -3.42 4.93
CA MET A 446 -0.45 -4.22 3.78
C MET A 446 -0.04 -5.65 4.17
N GLY A 447 0.48 -5.85 5.37
CA GLY A 447 0.91 -7.16 5.87
C GLY A 447 1.37 -7.10 7.31
N GLU A 448 1.84 -8.24 7.82
CA GLU A 448 2.27 -8.39 9.22
C GLU A 448 3.43 -7.46 9.58
N GLN A 449 4.46 -7.38 8.72
CA GLN A 449 5.60 -6.50 8.97
C GLN A 449 5.21 -5.02 8.95
N HIS A 450 4.22 -4.65 8.15
CA HIS A 450 3.69 -3.29 8.15
C HIS A 450 3.05 -2.96 9.50
N LEU A 451 2.16 -3.80 10.01
CA LEU A 451 1.54 -3.58 11.32
C LEU A 451 2.55 -3.59 12.46
N ASP A 452 3.57 -4.44 12.40
CA ASP A 452 4.68 -4.45 13.36
C ASP A 452 5.44 -3.12 13.41
N VAL A 453 5.69 -2.50 12.25
CA VAL A 453 6.31 -1.17 12.17
C VAL A 453 5.40 -0.13 12.81
N ILE A 454 4.09 -0.18 12.54
CA ILE A 454 3.11 0.74 13.12
C ILE A 454 3.09 0.63 14.66
N VAL A 455 3.03 -0.58 15.19
CA VAL A 455 3.07 -0.84 16.65
C VAL A 455 4.36 -0.27 17.27
N SER A 456 5.48 -0.51 16.61
CA SER A 456 6.78 0.03 17.07
C SER A 456 6.83 1.56 17.02
N LYS A 457 6.30 2.18 15.96
CA LYS A 457 6.20 3.65 15.84
C LYS A 457 5.24 4.25 16.87
N LEU A 458 4.10 3.61 17.18
CA LEU A 458 3.20 4.04 18.25
C LEU A 458 3.94 4.10 19.59
N LYS A 459 4.74 3.08 19.90
CA LYS A 459 5.55 3.05 21.11
C LYS A 459 6.64 4.12 21.12
N ASN A 460 7.46 4.18 20.06
CA ASN A 460 8.67 4.98 20.02
C ASN A 460 8.41 6.46 19.79
N LYS A 461 7.42 6.82 18.92
CA LYS A 461 7.09 8.23 18.60
C LYS A 461 6.03 8.82 19.52
N TYR A 462 5.05 8.01 19.95
CA TYR A 462 3.86 8.50 20.66
C TYR A 462 3.73 7.97 22.08
N ASN A 463 4.68 7.13 22.51
CA ASN A 463 4.71 6.53 23.85
C ASN A 463 3.41 5.80 24.22
N VAL A 464 2.88 5.03 23.26
CA VAL A 464 1.66 4.22 23.43
C VAL A 464 2.00 2.76 23.16
N ASP A 465 1.93 1.93 24.21
CA ASP A 465 2.11 0.48 24.10
C ASP A 465 0.80 -0.21 23.75
N VAL A 466 0.81 -1.00 22.69
CA VAL A 466 -0.37 -1.71 22.18
C VAL A 466 -0.09 -3.20 22.00
N VAL A 467 -1.15 -3.98 21.87
CA VAL A 467 -1.10 -5.39 21.47
C VAL A 467 -2.10 -5.62 20.34
N LEU A 468 -1.67 -6.38 19.33
CA LEU A 468 -2.54 -6.84 18.26
C LEU A 468 -3.13 -8.20 18.61
N LYS A 469 -4.40 -8.38 18.28
CA LYS A 469 -5.12 -9.66 18.40
C LYS A 469 -5.94 -9.91 17.15
N GLU A 470 -6.33 -11.15 16.92
CA GLU A 470 -7.31 -11.46 15.89
C GLU A 470 -8.63 -10.72 16.17
N PRO A 471 -9.26 -10.11 15.14
CA PRO A 471 -10.54 -9.46 15.32
C PRO A 471 -11.63 -10.46 15.71
N LYS A 472 -12.52 -10.07 16.58
CA LYS A 472 -13.70 -10.88 16.90
C LYS A 472 -14.60 -10.97 15.68
N ILE A 473 -15.18 -12.15 15.50
CA ILE A 473 -16.16 -12.37 14.43
C ILE A 473 -17.54 -11.96 14.95
N ALA A 474 -18.23 -11.18 14.15
CA ALA A 474 -19.57 -10.71 14.44
C ALA A 474 -20.61 -11.81 14.12
N TYR A 475 -20.69 -12.83 14.97
CA TYR A 475 -21.72 -13.86 14.87
C TYR A 475 -23.11 -13.27 15.15
N ARG A 476 -24.15 -13.99 14.73
CA ARG A 476 -25.54 -13.70 15.04
C ARG A 476 -26.23 -14.95 15.57
N GLU A 477 -27.37 -14.76 16.19
CA GLU A 477 -28.26 -15.86 16.55
C GLU A 477 -29.61 -15.69 15.85
N THR A 478 -30.32 -16.75 15.64
CA THR A 478 -31.70 -16.73 15.11
C THR A 478 -32.50 -17.88 15.69
N ILE A 479 -33.79 -17.89 15.44
CA ILE A 479 -34.68 -19.00 15.85
C ILE A 479 -35.22 -19.76 14.66
N ARG A 480 -35.55 -21.03 14.87
CA ARG A 480 -36.11 -21.91 13.80
C ARG A 480 -37.50 -22.41 14.09
N LYS A 481 -38.03 -22.11 15.26
CA LYS A 481 -39.37 -22.61 15.70
C LYS A 481 -40.16 -21.44 16.28
N LYS A 482 -41.44 -21.41 15.94
CA LYS A 482 -42.42 -20.51 16.52
C LYS A 482 -42.73 -20.94 17.95
N VAL A 483 -42.81 -19.99 18.89
CA VAL A 483 -43.14 -20.17 20.27
C VAL A 483 -44.02 -19.03 20.81
N SER A 484 -44.90 -19.36 21.75
CA SER A 484 -45.73 -18.39 22.42
C SER A 484 -45.47 -18.45 23.94
N VAL A 485 -45.08 -17.31 24.52
CA VAL A 485 -44.67 -17.27 25.90
C VAL A 485 -45.20 -16.05 26.64
N GLN A 486 -45.37 -16.22 27.96
CA GLN A 486 -45.73 -15.14 28.87
C GLN A 486 -44.46 -14.52 29.48
N GLY A 487 -44.38 -13.20 29.51
CA GLY A 487 -43.44 -12.43 30.29
C GLY A 487 -44.17 -11.60 31.32
N ARG A 488 -43.93 -11.91 32.60
CA ARG A 488 -44.62 -11.23 33.71
C ARG A 488 -43.61 -10.61 34.65
N HIS A 489 -43.66 -9.29 34.75
CA HIS A 489 -42.90 -8.50 35.72
C HIS A 489 -43.81 -8.05 36.85
N LYS A 490 -43.60 -8.59 38.07
CA LYS A 490 -44.31 -8.17 39.26
C LYS A 490 -43.32 -7.94 40.38
N LYS A 491 -43.22 -6.70 40.86
CA LYS A 491 -42.33 -6.35 41.98
C LYS A 491 -43.08 -5.45 42.95
N GLN A 492 -43.08 -5.77 44.24
CA GLN A 492 -43.72 -5.00 45.27
C GLN A 492 -42.71 -4.81 46.41
N SER A 493 -42.22 -3.59 46.59
CA SER A 493 -41.18 -3.24 47.56
C SER A 493 -41.55 -1.94 48.31
N GLY A 494 -42.75 -1.90 48.90
CA GLY A 494 -43.24 -0.73 49.65
C GLY A 494 -43.70 0.44 48.75
N GLY A 495 -44.90 0.97 48.95
CA GLY A 495 -45.47 2.05 48.12
C GLY A 495 -46.05 1.54 46.79
N HIS A 496 -45.86 2.27 45.71
CA HIS A 496 -46.29 1.84 44.37
C HIS A 496 -45.55 0.59 43.90
N GLY A 497 -46.30 -0.43 43.45
CA GLY A 497 -45.75 -1.66 42.86
C GLY A 497 -45.32 -1.45 41.40
N GLN A 498 -44.72 -2.50 40.83
CA GLN A 498 -44.42 -2.55 39.39
C GLN A 498 -45.18 -3.76 38.81
N PHE A 499 -45.96 -3.56 37.78
CA PHE A 499 -46.70 -4.63 37.13
C PHE A 499 -46.69 -4.49 35.63
N GLY A 500 -46.27 -5.51 34.90
CA GLY A 500 -46.37 -5.64 33.46
C GLY A 500 -46.53 -7.11 33.11
N ASP A 501 -47.46 -7.44 32.23
CA ASP A 501 -47.76 -8.82 31.82
C ASP A 501 -48.08 -8.81 30.34
N VAL A 502 -47.32 -9.58 29.58
CA VAL A 502 -47.42 -9.67 28.11
C VAL A 502 -47.36 -11.13 27.69
N TRP A 503 -48.14 -11.45 26.66
CA TRP A 503 -48.04 -12.70 25.90
C TRP A 503 -47.51 -12.38 24.52
N ILE A 504 -46.38 -12.97 24.17
CA ILE A 504 -45.68 -12.66 22.90
C ILE A 504 -45.48 -13.97 22.14
N GLU A 505 -45.80 -13.91 20.88
CA GLU A 505 -45.52 -14.96 19.92
C GLU A 505 -44.25 -14.57 19.18
N PHE A 506 -43.22 -15.44 19.23
CA PHE A 506 -41.99 -15.30 18.51
C PHE A 506 -41.95 -16.27 17.36
N GLU A 507 -41.66 -15.81 16.16
CA GLU A 507 -41.50 -16.62 14.95
C GLU A 507 -40.34 -16.14 14.08
N PRO A 508 -39.69 -17.02 13.31
CA PRO A 508 -38.67 -16.60 12.37
C PRO A 508 -39.27 -15.71 11.29
N CYS A 509 -38.53 -14.68 10.82
CA CYS A 509 -38.88 -13.86 9.67
C CYS A 509 -37.69 -13.63 8.76
N ASP A 510 -37.96 -13.25 7.52
CA ASP A 510 -36.92 -12.78 6.59
C ASP A 510 -36.75 -11.24 6.78
N CYS A 511 -36.13 -10.88 7.89
CA CYS A 511 -35.90 -9.47 8.25
C CYS A 511 -34.51 -9.35 8.91
N ASP A 512 -33.88 -8.20 8.73
CA ASP A 512 -32.51 -7.96 9.22
C ASP A 512 -32.41 -7.77 10.74
N ASP A 513 -33.52 -7.47 11.41
CA ASP A 513 -33.59 -7.13 12.83
C ASP A 513 -34.86 -7.74 13.47
N LEU A 514 -35.62 -6.93 14.17
CA LEU A 514 -36.89 -7.27 14.81
C LEU A 514 -38.08 -6.70 14.04
N GLU A 515 -39.01 -7.55 13.59
CA GLU A 515 -40.33 -7.15 13.17
C GLU A 515 -41.29 -7.20 14.36
N PHE A 516 -41.78 -6.06 14.82
CA PHE A 516 -42.76 -5.99 15.89
C PHE A 516 -44.18 -5.85 15.33
N ALA A 517 -45.06 -6.73 15.75
CA ALA A 517 -46.49 -6.70 15.39
C ALA A 517 -47.37 -6.74 16.66
N GLU A 518 -48.58 -6.22 16.55
CA GLU A 518 -49.57 -6.26 17.62
C GLU A 518 -50.92 -6.85 17.15
N ARG A 519 -51.50 -7.68 17.99
CA ARG A 519 -52.78 -8.35 17.73
C ARG A 519 -53.62 -8.43 19.02
N VAL A 520 -53.45 -7.43 19.94
CA VAL A 520 -54.16 -7.40 21.25
C VAL A 520 -55.62 -7.16 21.05
N VAL A 521 -56.48 -7.98 21.67
CA VAL A 521 -57.96 -7.85 21.64
C VAL A 521 -58.46 -7.38 23.00
N GLY A 522 -59.52 -6.57 23.02
CA GLY A 522 -60.21 -6.18 24.24
C GLY A 522 -59.48 -5.20 25.16
N GLY A 523 -58.32 -4.63 24.69
CA GLY A 523 -57.53 -3.70 25.49
C GLY A 523 -56.79 -4.34 26.66
N ALA A 524 -56.49 -5.62 26.59
CA ALA A 524 -55.73 -6.38 27.61
C ALA A 524 -54.42 -5.72 27.97
N VAL A 525 -53.72 -5.16 26.96
CA VAL A 525 -52.60 -4.23 27.12
C VAL A 525 -53.01 -2.90 26.51
N PRO A 526 -52.95 -1.78 27.24
CA PRO A 526 -53.24 -0.46 26.70
C PRO A 526 -52.24 -0.06 25.58
N LYS A 527 -52.73 0.52 24.48
CA LYS A 527 -51.89 0.86 23.29
C LYS A 527 -50.70 1.76 23.63
N GLY A 528 -50.82 2.61 24.67
CA GLY A 528 -49.73 3.46 25.13
C GLY A 528 -48.48 2.70 25.59
N PHE A 529 -48.59 1.39 25.93
CA PHE A 529 -47.46 0.56 26.36
C PHE A 529 -46.84 -0.27 25.23
N PHE A 530 -47.44 -0.32 24.03
CA PHE A 530 -46.85 -1.06 22.90
C PHE A 530 -45.45 -0.61 22.53
N PRO A 531 -45.15 0.71 22.47
CA PRO A 531 -43.79 1.18 22.22
C PRO A 531 -42.78 0.72 23.30
N ALA A 532 -43.24 0.61 24.55
CA ALA A 532 -42.39 0.15 25.64
C ALA A 532 -42.09 -1.37 25.53
N VAL A 533 -43.06 -2.18 25.10
CA VAL A 533 -42.85 -3.59 24.79
C VAL A 533 -41.88 -3.76 23.64
N GLU A 534 -42.08 -3.05 22.53
CA GLU A 534 -41.16 -3.08 21.38
C GLU A 534 -39.74 -2.68 21.77
N LYS A 535 -39.60 -1.57 22.51
CA LYS A 535 -38.28 -1.12 23.01
C LYS A 535 -37.63 -2.18 23.93
N GLY A 536 -38.40 -2.83 24.76
CA GLY A 536 -37.91 -3.93 25.62
C GLY A 536 -37.41 -5.11 24.82
N LEU A 537 -38.06 -5.45 23.73
CA LEU A 537 -37.62 -6.52 22.81
C LEU A 537 -36.36 -6.10 22.03
N ARG A 538 -36.33 -4.86 21.48
CA ARG A 538 -35.13 -4.35 20.77
C ARG A 538 -33.89 -4.30 21.63
N ASP A 539 -34.05 -3.98 22.91
CA ASP A 539 -32.93 -4.06 23.86
C ASP A 539 -32.54 -5.53 24.17
N ALA A 540 -33.54 -6.42 24.28
CA ALA A 540 -33.32 -7.82 24.61
C ALA A 540 -32.64 -8.63 23.51
N ILE A 541 -32.98 -8.38 22.23
CA ILE A 541 -32.37 -9.09 21.07
C ILE A 541 -30.89 -8.82 20.91
N GLN A 542 -30.36 -7.80 21.54
CA GLN A 542 -28.90 -7.52 21.51
C GLN A 542 -28.09 -8.62 22.22
N LYS A 543 -28.76 -9.48 22.98
CA LYS A 543 -28.14 -10.60 23.67
C LYS A 543 -28.92 -11.88 23.45
N GLY A 544 -28.37 -12.77 22.59
CA GLY A 544 -28.96 -14.06 22.27
C GLY A 544 -28.78 -15.13 23.34
N PRO A 545 -29.58 -16.21 23.30
CA PRO A 545 -29.60 -17.24 24.34
C PRO A 545 -28.47 -18.27 24.27
N LEU A 546 -27.74 -18.38 23.12
CA LEU A 546 -26.72 -19.41 22.93
C LEU A 546 -25.34 -18.97 23.37
N ALA A 547 -24.88 -17.85 22.81
CA ALA A 547 -23.53 -17.33 22.97
C ALA A 547 -23.51 -15.81 23.24
N GLY A 548 -24.70 -15.20 23.39
CA GLY A 548 -24.84 -13.78 23.71
C GLY A 548 -24.69 -12.85 22.50
N TYR A 549 -24.71 -13.39 21.27
CA TYR A 549 -24.69 -12.57 20.05
C TYR A 549 -26.09 -12.02 19.73
N PRO A 550 -26.17 -10.87 19.02
CA PRO A 550 -27.45 -10.30 18.63
C PRO A 550 -28.33 -11.28 17.84
N VAL A 551 -29.64 -11.30 18.16
CA VAL A 551 -30.62 -12.11 17.43
C VAL A 551 -31.18 -11.33 16.25
N VAL A 552 -31.23 -11.97 15.09
CA VAL A 552 -31.75 -11.42 13.82
C VAL A 552 -32.82 -12.33 13.25
N GLY A 553 -33.61 -11.81 12.31
CA GLY A 553 -34.65 -12.58 11.66
C GLY A 553 -35.80 -12.98 12.63
N LEU A 554 -36.17 -12.10 13.55
CA LEU A 554 -37.14 -12.34 14.59
C LEU A 554 -38.40 -11.49 14.40
N LYS A 555 -39.55 -12.13 14.29
CA LYS A 555 -40.84 -11.46 14.40
C LYS A 555 -41.45 -11.72 15.78
N ALA A 556 -41.85 -10.66 16.44
CA ALA A 556 -42.50 -10.70 17.75
C ALA A 556 -43.90 -10.08 17.67
N THR A 557 -44.92 -10.89 17.92
CA THR A 557 -46.31 -10.44 17.93
C THR A 557 -46.86 -10.42 19.35
N LEU A 558 -47.14 -9.21 19.85
CA LEU A 558 -47.85 -9.02 21.12
C LEU A 558 -49.35 -9.35 20.87
N TYR A 559 -49.89 -10.37 21.51
CA TYR A 559 -51.27 -10.78 21.25
C TYR A 559 -52.19 -10.76 22.48
N ASP A 560 -51.64 -10.82 23.72
CA ASP A 560 -52.40 -10.78 24.96
C ASP A 560 -51.56 -10.21 26.11
N GLY A 561 -52.15 -9.97 27.26
CA GLY A 561 -51.50 -9.52 28.47
C GLY A 561 -52.44 -9.05 29.54
N SER A 562 -51.94 -8.38 30.55
CA SER A 562 -52.75 -7.70 31.52
C SER A 562 -52.01 -6.48 32.11
N TYR A 563 -52.78 -5.52 32.64
CA TYR A 563 -52.23 -4.31 33.26
C TYR A 563 -52.90 -4.05 34.63
N HIS A 564 -52.21 -3.30 35.46
CA HIS A 564 -52.74 -2.83 36.74
C HIS A 564 -52.87 -1.31 36.69
N PRO A 565 -54.08 -0.74 37.01
CA PRO A 565 -54.31 0.71 36.82
C PRO A 565 -53.34 1.65 37.52
N VAL A 566 -52.69 1.17 38.63
CA VAL A 566 -51.79 1.98 39.46
C VAL A 566 -50.35 1.57 39.30
N ASP A 567 -50.05 0.27 39.18
CA ASP A 567 -48.69 -0.26 39.23
C ASP A 567 -48.07 -0.52 37.86
N SER A 568 -48.85 -0.34 36.77
CA SER A 568 -48.33 -0.49 35.43
C SER A 568 -47.63 0.76 34.93
N SER A 569 -46.47 0.61 34.31
CA SER A 569 -45.65 1.64 33.75
C SER A 569 -44.94 1.16 32.49
N GLU A 570 -44.43 2.08 31.67
CA GLU A 570 -43.58 1.74 30.50
C GLU A 570 -42.42 0.84 30.89
N MET A 571 -41.76 1.14 32.02
CA MET A 571 -40.65 0.32 32.52
C MET A 571 -41.10 -1.09 32.88
N SER A 572 -42.29 -1.26 33.47
CA SER A 572 -42.79 -2.59 33.83
C SER A 572 -43.11 -3.42 32.59
N PHE A 573 -43.64 -2.84 31.52
CA PHE A 573 -43.90 -3.52 30.27
C PHE A 573 -42.60 -3.81 29.50
N LYS A 574 -41.62 -2.90 29.54
CA LYS A 574 -40.29 -3.14 29.01
C LYS A 574 -39.64 -4.35 29.65
N MET A 575 -39.70 -4.45 30.97
CA MET A 575 -39.19 -5.60 31.73
C MET A 575 -39.98 -6.89 31.45
N ALA A 576 -41.31 -6.83 31.32
CA ALA A 576 -42.14 -7.97 30.96
C ALA A 576 -41.78 -8.52 29.57
N ALA A 577 -41.54 -7.66 28.60
CA ALA A 577 -41.09 -8.03 27.28
C ALA A 577 -39.72 -8.72 27.28
N ALA A 578 -38.77 -8.19 28.04
CA ALA A 578 -37.45 -8.83 28.21
C ALA A 578 -37.56 -10.22 28.89
N ILE A 579 -38.46 -10.40 29.85
CA ILE A 579 -38.74 -11.70 30.48
C ILE A 579 -39.37 -12.67 29.48
N ALA A 580 -40.34 -12.24 28.67
CA ALA A 580 -40.90 -13.04 27.59
C ALA A 580 -39.83 -13.53 26.60
N TYR A 581 -38.95 -12.63 26.16
CA TYR A 581 -37.83 -12.96 25.31
C TYR A 581 -36.92 -14.02 25.95
N LYS A 582 -36.48 -13.77 27.19
CA LYS A 582 -35.60 -14.70 27.90
C LYS A 582 -36.21 -16.09 28.07
N ASN A 583 -37.51 -16.19 28.29
CA ASN A 583 -38.24 -17.46 28.43
C ASN A 583 -38.50 -18.15 27.10
N GLY A 584 -38.75 -17.39 26.06
CA GLY A 584 -39.13 -17.90 24.72
C GLY A 584 -37.96 -18.36 23.88
N MET A 585 -36.88 -17.60 23.86
CA MET A 585 -35.75 -17.88 22.97
C MET A 585 -35.15 -19.29 23.10
N PRO A 586 -34.92 -19.85 24.32
CA PRO A 586 -34.40 -21.21 24.45
C PRO A 586 -35.35 -22.31 23.93
N GLN A 587 -36.66 -22.03 23.87
CA GLN A 587 -37.67 -22.97 23.38
C GLN A 587 -37.89 -22.90 21.88
N ALA A 588 -37.38 -21.83 21.24
CA ALA A 588 -37.59 -21.51 19.84
C ALA A 588 -36.57 -22.19 18.89
N ASN A 589 -35.82 -23.17 19.38
CA ASN A 589 -34.73 -23.82 18.60
C ASN A 589 -33.72 -22.80 18.08
N PRO A 590 -33.01 -22.10 18.98
CA PRO A 590 -32.04 -21.07 18.58
C PRO A 590 -30.86 -21.68 17.82
N THR A 591 -30.36 -20.97 16.82
CA THR A 591 -29.26 -21.39 15.92
C THR A 591 -28.26 -20.27 15.82
N LEU A 592 -26.96 -20.60 15.81
CA LEU A 592 -25.88 -19.66 15.58
C LEU A 592 -25.70 -19.44 14.08
N LEU A 593 -25.54 -18.17 13.68
CA LEU A 593 -25.22 -17.75 12.32
C LEU A 593 -23.77 -17.26 12.23
N GLU A 594 -23.04 -17.70 11.21
CA GLU A 594 -21.72 -17.21 10.90
C GLU A 594 -21.74 -16.27 9.67
N PRO A 595 -20.92 -15.20 9.68
CA PRO A 595 -20.82 -14.31 8.53
C PRO A 595 -20.02 -14.97 7.42
N ILE A 596 -20.56 -14.93 6.20
CA ILE A 596 -19.93 -15.39 4.96
C ILE A 596 -19.50 -14.20 4.15
N GLY A 597 -18.30 -14.24 3.60
CA GLY A 597 -17.78 -13.23 2.71
C GLY A 597 -17.53 -13.76 1.30
N SER A 598 -17.60 -12.87 0.33
CA SER A 598 -17.22 -13.09 -1.06
C SER A 598 -15.73 -12.84 -1.24
N LEU A 599 -15.01 -13.85 -1.67
CA LEU A 599 -13.59 -13.81 -1.99
C LEU A 599 -13.42 -13.73 -3.51
N LYS A 600 -12.57 -12.77 -3.95
CA LYS A 600 -12.02 -12.75 -5.30
C LYS A 600 -10.52 -12.75 -5.20
N ALA A 601 -9.90 -13.88 -5.51
CA ALA A 601 -8.46 -14.07 -5.48
C ALA A 601 -7.89 -14.06 -6.90
N MET A 602 -7.00 -13.11 -7.20
CA MET A 602 -6.30 -13.01 -8.46
C MET A 602 -4.89 -13.59 -8.30
N VAL A 603 -4.60 -14.66 -9.05
CA VAL A 603 -3.36 -15.44 -8.91
C VAL A 603 -2.83 -15.89 -10.27
N PRO A 604 -1.53 -16.20 -10.40
CA PRO A 604 -1.00 -16.86 -11.59
C PRO A 604 -1.72 -18.17 -11.89
N ASP A 605 -1.87 -18.52 -13.16
CA ASP A 605 -2.58 -19.72 -13.63
C ASP A 605 -2.09 -21.00 -12.93
N ASN A 606 -0.79 -21.15 -12.74
CA ASN A 606 -0.19 -22.31 -12.08
C ASN A 606 -0.50 -22.42 -10.57
N ASN A 607 -0.93 -21.36 -9.92
CA ASN A 607 -1.31 -21.34 -8.50
C ASN A 607 -2.83 -21.46 -8.27
N MET A 608 -3.63 -21.50 -9.32
CA MET A 608 -5.09 -21.56 -9.21
C MET A 608 -5.55 -22.80 -8.41
N GLY A 609 -4.96 -23.96 -8.67
CA GLY A 609 -5.26 -25.20 -7.93
C GLY A 609 -4.97 -25.11 -6.43
N ASP A 610 -3.88 -24.46 -6.05
CA ASP A 610 -3.52 -24.26 -4.64
C ASP A 610 -4.56 -23.41 -3.91
N ILE A 611 -5.04 -22.34 -4.56
CA ILE A 611 -6.06 -21.45 -3.98
C ILE A 611 -7.40 -22.15 -3.86
N MET A 612 -7.83 -22.93 -4.86
CA MET A 612 -9.06 -23.71 -4.78
C MET A 612 -9.02 -24.74 -3.65
N GLY A 613 -7.88 -25.42 -3.50
CA GLY A 613 -7.65 -26.36 -2.41
C GLY A 613 -7.73 -25.69 -1.04
N GLU A 614 -7.11 -24.52 -0.91
CA GLU A 614 -7.13 -23.76 0.34
C GLU A 614 -8.51 -23.20 0.68
N VAL A 615 -9.26 -22.70 -0.31
CA VAL A 615 -10.66 -22.26 -0.13
C VAL A 615 -11.51 -23.43 0.41
N THR A 616 -11.36 -24.62 -0.15
CA THR A 616 -12.09 -25.81 0.32
C THR A 616 -11.70 -26.19 1.75
N LYS A 617 -10.41 -26.14 2.07
CA LYS A 617 -9.88 -26.38 3.44
C LYS A 617 -10.45 -25.38 4.46
N ARG A 618 -10.69 -24.13 4.04
CA ARG A 618 -11.31 -23.05 4.83
C ARG A 618 -12.85 -23.10 4.79
N ARG A 619 -13.44 -24.25 4.49
CA ARG A 619 -14.89 -24.43 4.40
C ARG A 619 -15.56 -23.54 3.35
N GLY A 620 -14.78 -22.97 2.44
CA GLY A 620 -15.30 -22.12 1.38
C GLY A 620 -15.86 -22.92 0.22
N ARG A 621 -16.69 -22.25 -0.56
CA ARG A 621 -17.31 -22.76 -1.78
C ARG A 621 -16.82 -21.96 -2.98
N VAL A 622 -16.10 -22.61 -3.88
CA VAL A 622 -15.68 -22.00 -5.16
C VAL A 622 -16.93 -21.80 -6.03
N LEU A 623 -17.15 -20.59 -6.51
CA LEU A 623 -18.28 -20.21 -7.35
C LEU A 623 -17.92 -20.20 -8.83
N GLY A 624 -16.69 -19.81 -9.17
CA GLY A 624 -16.24 -19.69 -10.54
C GLY A 624 -14.77 -19.34 -10.66
N MET A 625 -14.31 -19.40 -11.91
CA MET A 625 -12.97 -19.01 -12.31
C MET A 625 -13.06 -18.24 -13.62
N ASN A 626 -12.41 -17.11 -13.67
CA ASN A 626 -12.43 -16.22 -14.83
C ASN A 626 -11.01 -15.82 -15.19
N PRO A 627 -10.66 -15.69 -16.48
CA PRO A 627 -9.38 -15.10 -16.87
C PRO A 627 -9.31 -13.65 -16.37
N GLY A 628 -8.19 -13.31 -15.75
CA GLY A 628 -7.87 -11.96 -15.34
C GLY A 628 -6.93 -11.28 -16.34
N GLU A 629 -6.42 -10.11 -15.95
CA GLU A 629 -5.42 -9.40 -16.72
C GLU A 629 -4.05 -10.08 -16.62
N ASP A 630 -3.16 -9.85 -17.59
CA ASP A 630 -1.75 -10.26 -17.58
C ASP A 630 -1.48 -11.76 -17.33
N GLY A 631 -2.34 -12.66 -17.83
CA GLY A 631 -2.18 -14.10 -17.61
C GLY A 631 -2.51 -14.57 -16.19
N MET A 632 -3.16 -13.72 -15.41
CA MET A 632 -3.68 -14.07 -14.09
C MET A 632 -5.06 -14.75 -14.22
N GLN A 633 -5.44 -15.48 -13.18
CA GLN A 633 -6.79 -16.07 -13.02
C GLN A 633 -7.47 -15.46 -11.81
N VAL A 634 -8.76 -15.24 -11.90
CA VAL A 634 -9.59 -14.78 -10.78
C VAL A 634 -10.43 -15.96 -10.29
N VAL A 635 -10.15 -16.40 -9.06
CA VAL A 635 -10.95 -17.41 -8.36
C VAL A 635 -11.99 -16.68 -7.52
N GLU A 636 -13.26 -16.93 -7.81
CA GLU A 636 -14.39 -16.40 -7.03
C GLU A 636 -14.93 -17.48 -6.09
N ALA A 637 -15.09 -17.14 -4.82
CA ALA A 637 -15.53 -18.07 -3.80
C ALA A 637 -16.30 -17.37 -2.68
N GLU A 638 -17.08 -18.15 -1.93
CA GLU A 638 -17.63 -17.72 -0.64
C GLU A 638 -16.94 -18.47 0.48
N VAL A 639 -16.51 -17.74 1.51
CA VAL A 639 -15.74 -18.31 2.63
C VAL A 639 -16.26 -17.71 3.94
N PRO A 640 -16.38 -18.50 5.03
CA PRO A 640 -16.68 -17.98 6.35
C PRO A 640 -15.60 -16.97 6.80
N MET A 641 -16.03 -15.82 7.33
CA MET A 641 -15.09 -14.76 7.72
C MET A 641 -14.11 -15.23 8.80
N ALA A 642 -14.52 -16.14 9.67
CA ALA A 642 -13.67 -16.72 10.70
C ALA A 642 -12.45 -17.49 10.16
N GLU A 643 -12.49 -17.93 8.90
CA GLU A 643 -11.42 -18.72 8.29
C GLU A 643 -10.42 -17.85 7.48
N MET A 644 -10.60 -16.53 7.44
CA MET A 644 -9.86 -15.65 6.53
C MET A 644 -8.69 -14.90 7.17
N HIS A 645 -8.49 -15.00 8.48
CA HIS A 645 -7.55 -14.14 9.22
C HIS A 645 -6.10 -14.20 8.71
N ASP A 646 -5.60 -15.36 8.27
CA ASP A 646 -4.24 -15.57 7.75
C ASP A 646 -4.17 -15.75 6.22
N PHE A 647 -5.28 -15.61 5.51
CA PHE A 647 -5.35 -15.83 4.05
C PHE A 647 -4.43 -14.87 3.27
N SER A 648 -4.26 -13.65 3.77
CA SER A 648 -3.31 -12.67 3.21
C SER A 648 -1.87 -13.18 3.19
N THR A 649 -1.44 -13.82 4.28
CA THR A 649 -0.11 -14.43 4.39
C THR A 649 0.01 -15.66 3.48
N TYR A 650 -1.02 -16.51 3.46
CA TYR A 650 -1.05 -17.70 2.63
C TYR A 650 -0.95 -17.39 1.14
N ILE A 651 -1.79 -16.50 0.61
CA ILE A 651 -1.78 -16.17 -0.82
C ILE A 651 -0.44 -15.60 -1.27
N ARG A 652 0.18 -14.76 -0.44
CA ARG A 652 1.52 -14.21 -0.72
C ARG A 652 2.59 -15.30 -0.74
N GLN A 653 2.55 -16.23 0.18
CA GLN A 653 3.52 -17.32 0.27
C GLN A 653 3.44 -18.23 -0.96
N VAL A 654 2.24 -18.71 -1.30
CA VAL A 654 2.01 -19.64 -2.41
C VAL A 654 2.32 -19.01 -3.76
N THR A 655 1.92 -17.75 -3.96
CA THR A 655 2.15 -17.03 -5.22
C THR A 655 3.47 -16.26 -5.27
N GLN A 656 4.31 -16.39 -4.24
CA GLN A 656 5.54 -15.61 -4.09
C GLN A 656 5.30 -14.09 -4.14
N GLY A 657 4.12 -13.65 -3.68
CA GLY A 657 3.72 -12.26 -3.66
C GLY A 657 3.08 -11.74 -4.96
N ARG A 658 2.84 -12.58 -5.97
CA ARG A 658 2.14 -12.18 -7.21
C ARG A 658 0.63 -12.07 -7.01
N GLY A 659 0.06 -12.89 -6.11
CA GLY A 659 -1.37 -12.95 -5.85
C GLY A 659 -1.89 -11.75 -5.05
N SER A 660 -3.12 -11.39 -5.31
CA SER A 660 -3.89 -10.41 -4.55
C SER A 660 -5.32 -10.91 -4.36
N PHE A 661 -6.05 -10.32 -3.42
CA PHE A 661 -7.45 -10.66 -3.22
C PHE A 661 -8.25 -9.49 -2.67
N THR A 662 -9.56 -9.58 -2.86
CA THR A 662 -10.56 -8.78 -2.15
C THR A 662 -11.51 -9.71 -1.41
N PHE A 663 -11.99 -9.27 -0.25
CA PHE A 663 -12.87 -10.05 0.58
C PHE A 663 -13.89 -9.13 1.25
N GLU A 664 -15.18 -9.38 1.01
CA GLU A 664 -16.27 -8.52 1.46
C GLU A 664 -17.39 -9.36 2.07
N PHE A 665 -18.00 -8.85 3.15
CA PHE A 665 -19.17 -9.50 3.75
C PHE A 665 -20.32 -9.59 2.75
N THR A 666 -21.01 -10.74 2.73
CA THR A 666 -22.14 -10.98 1.85
C THR A 666 -23.43 -11.23 2.63
N ARG A 667 -23.43 -12.21 3.51
CA ARG A 667 -24.62 -12.63 4.28
C ARG A 667 -24.26 -13.48 5.49
N TYR A 668 -25.25 -13.80 6.27
CA TYR A 668 -25.17 -14.79 7.36
C TYR A 668 -25.70 -16.14 6.89
N GLU A 669 -25.06 -17.23 7.31
CA GLU A 669 -25.51 -18.63 7.13
C GLU A 669 -25.44 -19.41 8.44
N ASP A 670 -26.17 -20.52 8.53
CA ASP A 670 -26.14 -21.40 9.73
C ASP A 670 -24.71 -21.92 9.95
N ALA A 671 -24.17 -21.71 11.13
CA ALA A 671 -22.88 -22.27 11.50
C ALA A 671 -22.98 -23.80 11.64
N PRO A 672 -22.03 -24.59 11.11
CA PRO A 672 -21.99 -26.04 11.33
C PRO A 672 -22.01 -26.38 12.82
N ALA A 673 -22.70 -27.46 13.19
CA ALA A 673 -22.96 -27.83 14.59
C ALA A 673 -21.68 -27.92 15.45
N ASN A 674 -20.61 -28.47 14.91
CA ASN A 674 -19.31 -28.59 15.57
C ASN A 674 -18.64 -27.22 15.82
N ILE A 675 -18.82 -26.26 14.92
CA ILE A 675 -18.32 -24.90 15.04
C ILE A 675 -19.17 -24.10 16.04
N ALA A 676 -20.51 -24.19 15.88
CA ALA A 676 -21.45 -23.55 16.78
C ALA A 676 -21.21 -23.98 18.25
N GLN A 677 -21.02 -25.27 18.48
CA GLN A 677 -20.74 -25.78 19.84
C GLN A 677 -19.48 -25.17 20.45
N LYS A 678 -18.37 -25.10 19.69
CA LYS A 678 -17.12 -24.48 20.16
C LYS A 678 -17.31 -23.01 20.51
N ILE A 679 -18.03 -22.25 19.69
CA ILE A 679 -18.29 -20.83 19.93
C ILE A 679 -19.13 -20.65 21.19
N ILE A 680 -20.17 -21.47 21.38
CA ILE A 680 -21.03 -21.42 22.56
C ILE A 680 -20.24 -21.77 23.84
N GLU A 681 -19.38 -22.79 23.79
CA GLU A 681 -18.51 -23.14 24.91
C GLU A 681 -17.53 -22.02 25.28
N ASN A 682 -16.91 -21.40 24.29
CA ASN A 682 -16.02 -20.25 24.47
C ASN A 682 -16.77 -19.05 25.09
N ALA A 683 -17.95 -18.73 24.58
CA ALA A 683 -18.76 -17.63 25.10
C ALA A 683 -19.19 -17.86 26.58
N LYS A 684 -19.49 -19.10 26.96
CA LYS A 684 -19.77 -19.47 28.39
C LYS A 684 -18.53 -19.28 29.24
N ASN A 685 -17.34 -19.70 28.78
CA ASN A 685 -16.08 -19.55 29.51
C ASN A 685 -15.70 -18.08 29.73
N GLU A 686 -16.06 -17.22 28.80
CA GLU A 686 -15.84 -15.76 28.88
C GLU A 686 -16.90 -15.02 29.70
N GLY A 687 -17.97 -15.69 30.13
CA GLY A 687 -19.06 -15.10 30.91
C GLY A 687 -19.98 -14.17 30.08
N ASN A 688 -20.06 -14.41 28.81
CA ASN A 688 -20.91 -13.62 27.88
C ASN A 688 -22.39 -14.04 27.93
N VAL A 689 -22.69 -15.23 28.44
CA VAL A 689 -24.05 -15.81 28.53
C VAL A 689 -24.49 -15.92 29.97
#